data_8d0f7f5f4477a62360adbab525a8c892
#
_entry.id   8d0f7f5f4477a62360adbab525a8c892
#
_cell.length_a   1.000
_cell.length_b   1.000
_cell.length_c   1.000
_cell.angle_alpha   90.00
_cell.angle_beta   90.00
_cell.angle_gamma   90.00
#
_symmetry.space_group_name_H-M   'P 1'
#
loop_
_entity.id
_entity.type
_entity.pdbx_description
1 polymer ?
#
loop_
_entity_poly.entity_id
_entity_poly.type
_entity_poly.pdbx_seq_one_letter_code
_entity_poly.pdbx_strand_id
1 'polypeptide(L)'
;MNNVVKTAKTADASNLVSAIRRAARQEQFLEVVSAEEAYSRFTSRVEMSPGPHETVLLSAALGRVLAQDATALIDVPPFDRANVDGFALRSADTIGASDVTPRRLRLNAEVIVCGHAPTLQVDPDSATTIATGGVTPRGADAVLMVEHTELIDHDGALAIELRRPARPGQFISYAGSDIARGEVALRRKTFISSREIGMLAACGISEVSVLRKPKVAVLSTGDELVAPGDALGPARVYDSNGAILAAAIAEASGEPIPFGAFGDDENALEAALRAALASCDLVVLSGGTSKGAGDISHRVVAKLGHPGVLVHGVALKPGKPLCLAVIEGKPVAVLPGFPTSAILTFHTFIAPVIRARAGLPTQAPRVVDADVSVRISSEIGRKEFVLVALVEGTNGPVAFPISKGSGAVTSFSQADGFVEIAPLASALDAGTRARVTLIGPAAGPSDLVIMGSHDSALDLVIGELGNRGFTARSVAIGSLGGVAALERGECDLAPVHLIDPRSGLYNVHLQRPGLILEKGWSRMQGFVYRLHDQRFAGCCAADAIRIALADKDCLMVNRNMASGTRLLIDRLLGGTRPAGYSNQPRSHNAVAAAVIQGRADWGIAIRSVANLYGLAFLPITPEQYDFLLREDRRNRPAMQAFLAALGSEELRRRIQATHMEPGSGIE
;
A
#
# COMPACT_ATOMS: atom_id res chain seq x y z
N MET A 1 30.23 -32.30 -31.25
CA MET A 1 29.22 -31.25 -31.07
C MET A 1 29.46 -30.04 -31.98
N ASN A 2 29.72 -30.25 -33.27
CA ASN A 2 30.08 -29.17 -34.19
C ASN A 2 29.34 -29.17 -35.54
N ASN A 3 28.11 -29.69 -35.59
CA ASN A 3 27.37 -29.76 -36.86
C ASN A 3 25.91 -29.32 -36.81
N VAL A 4 25.45 -28.61 -35.77
CA VAL A 4 24.07 -28.09 -35.68
C VAL A 4 23.98 -26.57 -35.90
N VAL A 5 25.10 -25.88 -35.95
CA VAL A 5 25.15 -24.38 -36.05
C VAL A 5 25.26 -23.85 -37.48
N LYS A 6 25.36 -24.70 -38.52
CA LYS A 6 25.66 -24.21 -39.89
C LYS A 6 24.49 -24.18 -40.88
N THR A 7 23.29 -24.66 -40.54
CA THR A 7 22.13 -24.67 -41.47
C THR A 7 21.01 -23.67 -41.18
N ALA A 8 21.14 -22.82 -40.13
CA ALA A 8 20.16 -21.80 -39.76
C ALA A 8 20.49 -20.38 -40.32
N LYS A 9 21.52 -20.24 -41.18
CA LYS A 9 22.09 -18.90 -41.47
C LYS A 9 21.64 -18.19 -42.75
N THR A 10 20.80 -18.74 -43.61
CA THR A 10 20.46 -18.06 -44.86
C THR A 10 18.95 -17.84 -45.15
N ALA A 11 18.05 -18.61 -44.54
CA ALA A 11 16.63 -18.30 -44.57
C ALA A 11 16.20 -17.22 -43.56
N ASP A 12 17.07 -16.92 -42.59
CA ASP A 12 16.79 -16.08 -41.43
C ASP A 12 17.10 -14.59 -41.63
N ALA A 13 17.98 -14.24 -42.54
CA ALA A 13 18.41 -12.84 -42.72
C ALA A 13 17.32 -11.94 -43.28
N SER A 14 16.50 -12.43 -44.21
CA SER A 14 15.39 -11.63 -44.79
C SER A 14 14.24 -11.50 -43.80
N ASN A 15 13.98 -12.54 -43.01
CA ASN A 15 13.02 -12.54 -41.93
C ASN A 15 13.49 -11.64 -40.76
N LEU A 16 14.78 -11.70 -40.44
CA LEU A 16 15.39 -10.83 -39.41
C LEU A 16 15.37 -9.37 -39.85
N VAL A 17 15.75 -9.06 -41.07
CA VAL A 17 15.68 -7.69 -41.63
C VAL A 17 14.23 -7.20 -41.71
N SER A 18 13.28 -8.06 -42.05
CA SER A 18 11.85 -7.73 -42.05
C SER A 18 11.33 -7.51 -40.59
N ALA A 19 11.78 -8.31 -39.63
CA ALA A 19 11.47 -8.13 -38.23
C ALA A 19 12.09 -6.84 -37.68
N ILE A 20 13.36 -6.54 -38.01
CA ILE A 20 14.02 -5.29 -37.65
C ILE A 20 13.31 -4.08 -38.25
N ARG A 21 12.93 -4.18 -39.56
CA ARG A 21 12.17 -3.11 -40.23
C ARG A 21 10.78 -2.91 -39.64
N ARG A 22 10.09 -3.98 -39.23
CA ARG A 22 8.80 -3.88 -38.51
C ARG A 22 8.99 -3.27 -37.11
N ALA A 23 9.98 -3.71 -36.38
CA ALA A 23 10.31 -3.15 -35.07
C ALA A 23 10.77 -1.68 -35.13
N ALA A 24 11.48 -1.31 -36.21
CA ALA A 24 11.91 0.07 -36.46
C ALA A 24 10.79 0.97 -37.00
N ARG A 25 9.76 0.41 -37.64
CA ARG A 25 8.53 1.11 -37.96
C ARG A 25 7.68 1.21 -36.71
N GLN A 26 7.98 2.20 -35.85
CA GLN A 26 7.15 2.53 -34.71
C GLN A 26 5.76 2.92 -35.24
N GLU A 27 4.77 2.04 -35.08
CA GLU A 27 3.37 2.42 -35.29
C GLU A 27 3.05 3.56 -34.32
N GLN A 28 2.66 4.71 -34.85
CA GLN A 28 2.31 5.86 -34.03
C GLN A 28 0.95 5.61 -33.41
N PHE A 29 0.74 6.17 -32.20
CA PHE A 29 -0.58 6.22 -31.59
C PHE A 29 -1.55 6.88 -32.56
N LEU A 30 -2.81 6.42 -32.61
CA LEU A 30 -3.84 6.97 -33.49
C LEU A 30 -3.99 8.49 -33.29
N GLU A 31 -4.08 8.90 -32.03
CA GLU A 31 -4.15 10.29 -31.63
C GLU A 31 -3.75 10.41 -30.14
N VAL A 32 -2.85 11.31 -29.78
CA VAL A 32 -2.51 11.56 -28.39
C VAL A 32 -3.35 12.71 -27.87
N VAL A 33 -4.25 12.42 -26.95
CA VAL A 33 -5.18 13.40 -26.36
C VAL A 33 -4.79 13.75 -24.91
N SER A 34 -5.34 14.84 -24.36
CA SER A 34 -5.15 15.16 -22.94
C SER A 34 -5.83 14.11 -22.04
N ALA A 35 -5.45 14.09 -20.77
CA ALA A 35 -6.07 13.17 -19.80
C ALA A 35 -7.56 13.48 -19.61
N GLU A 36 -7.92 14.75 -19.59
CA GLU A 36 -9.28 15.25 -19.43
C GLU A 36 -10.15 14.85 -20.63
N GLU A 37 -9.61 14.99 -21.83
CA GLU A 37 -10.30 14.59 -23.06
C GLU A 37 -10.45 13.08 -23.15
N ALA A 38 -9.41 12.32 -22.82
CA ALA A 38 -9.47 10.86 -22.76
C ALA A 38 -10.56 10.38 -21.79
N TYR A 39 -10.62 10.98 -20.60
CA TYR A 39 -11.64 10.67 -19.62
C TYR A 39 -13.05 10.99 -20.13
N SER A 40 -13.24 12.16 -20.73
CA SER A 40 -14.53 12.57 -21.29
C SER A 40 -14.98 11.68 -22.43
N ARG A 41 -14.10 11.39 -23.42
CA ARG A 41 -14.41 10.48 -24.54
C ARG A 41 -14.83 9.09 -24.03
N PHE A 42 -14.12 8.57 -23.04
CA PHE A 42 -14.38 7.24 -22.47
C PHE A 42 -15.68 7.21 -21.67
N THR A 43 -15.84 8.10 -20.67
CA THR A 43 -16.99 8.09 -19.78
C THR A 43 -18.30 8.46 -20.47
N SER A 44 -18.25 9.23 -21.57
CA SER A 44 -19.45 9.53 -22.37
C SER A 44 -20.06 8.29 -23.07
N ARG A 45 -19.31 7.20 -23.18
CA ARG A 45 -19.73 5.94 -23.82
C ARG A 45 -19.85 4.78 -22.85
N VAL A 46 -19.55 5.01 -21.57
CA VAL A 46 -19.63 4.02 -20.49
C VAL A 46 -20.82 4.35 -19.60
N GLU A 47 -21.59 3.33 -19.28
CA GLU A 47 -22.66 3.48 -18.28
C GLU A 47 -22.05 3.64 -16.89
N MET A 48 -22.25 4.83 -16.30
CA MET A 48 -21.76 5.20 -14.96
C MET A 48 -22.81 5.00 -13.87
N SER A 49 -23.98 4.43 -14.21
CA SER A 49 -25.03 4.10 -13.24
C SER A 49 -24.70 2.82 -12.48
N PRO A 50 -25.25 2.67 -11.27
CA PRO A 50 -25.14 1.43 -10.52
C PRO A 50 -25.60 0.20 -11.31
N GLY A 51 -24.88 -0.91 -11.15
CA GLY A 51 -25.20 -2.19 -11.75
C GLY A 51 -26.45 -2.86 -11.15
N PRO A 52 -26.76 -4.11 -11.54
CA PRO A 52 -27.85 -4.87 -10.97
C PRO A 52 -27.66 -5.09 -9.46
N HIS A 53 -28.72 -5.51 -8.80
CA HIS A 53 -28.69 -5.87 -7.38
C HIS A 53 -28.67 -7.37 -7.17
N GLU A 54 -28.27 -7.78 -5.97
CA GLU A 54 -28.28 -9.14 -5.48
C GLU A 54 -28.64 -9.18 -3.99
N THR A 55 -29.19 -10.29 -3.53
CA THR A 55 -29.44 -10.51 -2.11
C THR A 55 -28.26 -11.23 -1.50
N VAL A 56 -27.74 -10.70 -0.38
CA VAL A 56 -26.63 -11.29 0.35
C VAL A 56 -26.97 -11.42 1.83
N LEU A 57 -26.35 -12.40 2.49
CA LEU A 57 -26.40 -12.52 3.94
C LEU A 57 -25.80 -11.26 4.58
N LEU A 58 -26.30 -10.89 5.75
CA LEU A 58 -25.80 -9.72 6.48
C LEU A 58 -24.28 -9.78 6.75
N SER A 59 -23.75 -10.98 6.98
CA SER A 59 -22.30 -11.23 7.14
C SER A 59 -21.46 -10.88 5.90
N ALA A 60 -22.07 -10.88 4.71
CA ALA A 60 -21.43 -10.53 3.43
C ALA A 60 -21.77 -9.10 2.95
N ALA A 61 -22.50 -8.32 3.75
CA ALA A 61 -22.96 -7.00 3.38
C ALA A 61 -21.95 -5.87 3.64
N LEU A 62 -20.91 -6.11 4.42
CA LEU A 62 -19.90 -5.10 4.74
C LEU A 62 -19.25 -4.52 3.46
N GLY A 63 -19.19 -3.19 3.39
CA GLY A 63 -18.59 -2.49 2.25
C GLY A 63 -19.46 -2.48 0.98
N ARG A 64 -20.71 -2.94 1.08
CA ARG A 64 -21.68 -2.93 -0.01
C ARG A 64 -22.59 -1.68 0.10
N VAL A 65 -23.36 -1.45 -0.94
CA VAL A 65 -24.33 -0.36 -0.99
C VAL A 65 -25.73 -0.95 -1.11
N LEU A 66 -26.66 -0.51 -0.26
CA LEU A 66 -28.05 -0.96 -0.29
C LEU A 66 -28.73 -0.60 -1.62
N ALA A 67 -29.35 -1.59 -2.25
CA ALA A 67 -30.12 -1.42 -3.48
C ALA A 67 -31.57 -1.00 -3.21
N GLN A 68 -32.12 -1.37 -2.04
CA GLN A 68 -33.49 -1.10 -1.62
C GLN A 68 -33.51 -0.61 -0.17
N ASP A 69 -34.59 0.08 0.24
CA ASP A 69 -34.77 0.45 1.64
C ASP A 69 -34.90 -0.82 2.49
N ALA A 70 -34.20 -0.86 3.61
CA ALA A 70 -34.31 -1.92 4.60
C ALA A 70 -35.29 -1.49 5.70
N THR A 71 -36.34 -2.29 5.90
CA THR A 71 -37.44 -2.01 6.85
C THR A 71 -37.28 -2.89 8.08
N ALA A 72 -37.47 -2.34 9.27
CA ALA A 72 -37.38 -3.07 10.52
C ALA A 72 -38.49 -4.17 10.57
N LEU A 73 -38.11 -5.40 10.85
CA LEU A 73 -38.96 -6.56 10.92
C LEU A 73 -39.63 -6.68 12.30
N ILE A 74 -39.02 -6.10 13.31
CA ILE A 74 -39.47 -6.10 14.71
C ILE A 74 -39.29 -4.71 15.31
N ASP A 75 -39.94 -4.46 16.43
CA ASP A 75 -39.66 -3.29 17.26
C ASP A 75 -38.28 -3.37 17.90
N VAL A 76 -37.62 -2.24 18.11
CA VAL A 76 -36.33 -2.15 18.83
C VAL A 76 -36.47 -1.10 19.95
N PRO A 77 -36.41 -1.49 21.23
CA PRO A 77 -36.40 -2.86 21.72
C PRO A 77 -37.73 -3.60 21.43
N PRO A 78 -37.75 -4.96 21.41
CA PRO A 78 -38.96 -5.72 21.07
C PRO A 78 -39.99 -5.80 22.20
N PHE A 79 -39.68 -5.29 23.37
CA PHE A 79 -40.52 -5.22 24.54
C PHE A 79 -40.11 -4.07 25.45
N ASP A 80 -40.98 -3.63 26.35
CA ASP A 80 -40.67 -2.67 27.38
C ASP A 80 -39.63 -3.27 28.33
N ARG A 81 -38.50 -2.60 28.53
CA ARG A 81 -37.40 -3.15 29.35
C ARG A 81 -36.84 -2.14 30.33
N ALA A 82 -36.35 -2.65 31.47
CA ALA A 82 -35.64 -1.87 32.46
C ALA A 82 -34.27 -1.39 31.95
N ASN A 83 -33.93 -0.14 32.22
CA ASN A 83 -32.64 0.45 31.90
C ASN A 83 -31.61 0.34 33.04
N VAL A 84 -32.05 -0.07 34.24
CA VAL A 84 -31.23 -0.17 35.44
C VAL A 84 -31.67 -1.40 36.24
N ASP A 85 -30.79 -1.87 37.13
CA ASP A 85 -31.11 -2.87 38.15
C ASP A 85 -31.96 -2.23 39.24
N GLY A 86 -33.00 -2.89 39.67
CA GLY A 86 -33.89 -2.31 40.66
C GLY A 86 -35.22 -3.05 40.82
N PHE A 87 -36.27 -2.27 40.99
CA PHE A 87 -37.60 -2.78 41.26
C PHE A 87 -38.60 -2.14 40.28
N ALA A 88 -39.27 -2.97 39.52
CA ALA A 88 -40.40 -2.60 38.70
C ALA A 88 -41.62 -2.40 39.59
N LEU A 89 -42.25 -1.24 39.51
CA LEU A 89 -43.34 -0.81 40.42
C LEU A 89 -44.32 0.14 39.69
N ARG A 90 -45.39 0.46 40.37
CA ARG A 90 -46.32 1.48 39.95
C ARG A 90 -45.86 2.82 40.55
N SER A 91 -45.63 3.80 39.69
CA SER A 91 -45.21 5.15 40.12
C SER A 91 -46.22 5.79 41.08
N ALA A 92 -47.53 5.52 40.88
CA ALA A 92 -48.59 6.01 41.76
C ALA A 92 -48.43 5.59 43.23
N ASP A 93 -47.88 4.39 43.50
CA ASP A 93 -47.70 3.87 44.86
C ASP A 93 -46.51 4.52 45.56
N THR A 94 -45.68 5.26 44.84
CA THR A 94 -44.52 5.97 45.38
C THR A 94 -44.80 7.44 45.71
N ILE A 95 -45.99 7.95 45.41
CA ILE A 95 -46.33 9.36 45.61
C ILE A 95 -46.23 9.72 47.10
N GLY A 96 -45.55 10.82 47.39
CA GLY A 96 -45.32 11.31 48.75
C GLY A 96 -44.21 10.61 49.53
N ALA A 97 -43.47 9.70 48.89
CA ALA A 97 -42.26 9.12 49.47
C ALA A 97 -41.20 10.19 49.73
N SER A 98 -40.66 10.21 50.92
CA SER A 98 -39.57 11.09 51.36
C SER A 98 -38.78 10.46 52.47
N ASP A 99 -37.67 11.07 52.89
CA ASP A 99 -36.83 10.58 53.99
C ASP A 99 -37.63 10.58 55.32
N VAL A 100 -38.65 11.45 55.48
CA VAL A 100 -39.49 11.54 56.66
C VAL A 100 -40.72 10.64 56.55
N THR A 101 -41.21 10.40 55.33
CA THR A 101 -42.38 9.57 55.07
C THR A 101 -42.07 8.52 54.01
N PRO A 102 -41.28 7.49 54.37
CA PRO A 102 -40.93 6.44 53.39
C PRO A 102 -42.18 5.64 53.00
N ARG A 103 -42.21 5.11 51.78
CA ARG A 103 -43.23 4.19 51.31
C ARG A 103 -42.66 2.77 51.31
N ARG A 104 -43.56 1.78 51.54
CA ARG A 104 -43.20 0.37 51.59
C ARG A 104 -44.04 -0.38 50.59
N LEU A 105 -43.37 -1.17 49.75
CA LEU A 105 -44.02 -2.01 48.76
C LEU A 105 -43.61 -3.47 48.98
N ARG A 106 -44.59 -4.36 48.95
CA ARG A 106 -44.35 -5.80 49.09
C ARG A 106 -43.63 -6.33 47.86
N LEU A 107 -42.62 -7.16 48.03
CA LEU A 107 -41.96 -7.81 46.95
C LEU A 107 -42.71 -9.04 46.44
N ASN A 108 -42.92 -9.11 45.13
CA ASN A 108 -43.38 -10.31 44.45
C ASN A 108 -42.29 -11.39 44.53
N ALA A 109 -42.70 -12.65 44.61
CA ALA A 109 -41.80 -13.80 44.66
C ALA A 109 -41.21 -14.13 43.26
N GLU A 110 -40.71 -13.09 42.58
CA GLU A 110 -40.13 -13.20 41.25
C GLU A 110 -38.95 -12.26 41.09
N VAL A 111 -37.91 -12.74 40.37
CA VAL A 111 -36.78 -11.92 39.95
C VAL A 111 -36.72 -11.98 38.41
N ILE A 112 -36.96 -10.85 37.77
CA ILE A 112 -36.96 -10.74 36.30
C ILE A 112 -35.53 -10.51 35.84
N VAL A 113 -34.94 -11.53 35.21
CA VAL A 113 -33.64 -11.48 34.56
C VAL A 113 -33.75 -11.41 33.04
N CYS A 114 -32.69 -11.00 32.33
CA CYS A 114 -32.71 -10.96 30.88
C CYS A 114 -33.04 -12.35 30.27
N GLY A 115 -33.82 -12.35 29.21
CA GLY A 115 -34.23 -13.57 28.51
C GLY A 115 -35.40 -14.34 29.12
N HIS A 116 -35.95 -13.85 30.23
CA HIS A 116 -37.13 -14.45 30.85
C HIS A 116 -38.35 -13.49 30.85
N ALA A 117 -39.48 -14.00 30.46
CA ALA A 117 -40.71 -13.23 30.50
C ALA A 117 -41.25 -13.20 31.94
N PRO A 118 -41.80 -12.05 32.42
CA PRO A 118 -42.48 -11.97 33.70
C PRO A 118 -43.67 -12.93 33.78
N THR A 119 -43.83 -13.56 34.95
CA THR A 119 -44.98 -14.46 35.20
C THR A 119 -45.97 -13.82 36.14
N LEU A 120 -45.54 -12.85 36.97
CA LEU A 120 -46.37 -12.10 37.88
C LEU A 120 -46.63 -10.68 37.39
N GLN A 121 -47.78 -10.11 37.71
CA GLN A 121 -48.06 -8.69 37.51
C GLN A 121 -47.70 -7.90 38.77
N VAL A 122 -47.51 -6.60 38.62
CA VAL A 122 -47.35 -5.64 39.70
C VAL A 122 -48.71 -5.08 40.07
N ASP A 123 -49.23 -5.54 41.20
CA ASP A 123 -50.46 -5.07 41.81
C ASP A 123 -50.23 -3.78 42.63
N PRO A 124 -51.28 -3.04 43.08
CA PRO A 124 -51.12 -1.94 44.01
C PRO A 124 -50.31 -2.34 45.27
N ASP A 125 -49.44 -1.44 45.72
CA ASP A 125 -48.53 -1.61 46.84
C ASP A 125 -47.58 -2.81 46.71
N SER A 126 -47.26 -3.23 45.48
CA SER A 126 -46.28 -4.29 45.22
C SER A 126 -45.16 -3.83 44.25
N ALA A 127 -44.06 -4.54 44.24
CA ALA A 127 -42.95 -4.37 43.33
C ALA A 127 -42.30 -5.73 42.96
N THR A 128 -41.64 -5.79 41.82
CA THR A 128 -40.97 -6.99 41.36
C THR A 128 -39.50 -6.64 41.11
N THR A 129 -38.59 -7.46 41.63
CA THR A 129 -37.13 -7.29 41.34
C THR A 129 -36.88 -7.49 39.87
N ILE A 130 -36.13 -6.55 39.26
CA ILE A 130 -35.83 -6.56 37.83
C ILE A 130 -34.36 -6.18 37.56
N ALA A 131 -33.73 -6.96 36.72
CA ALA A 131 -32.39 -6.64 36.22
C ALA A 131 -32.43 -5.71 35.00
N THR A 132 -31.36 -4.97 34.77
CA THR A 132 -31.15 -4.20 33.53
C THR A 132 -31.41 -5.07 32.30
N GLY A 133 -32.23 -4.60 31.38
CA GLY A 133 -32.67 -5.35 30.19
C GLY A 133 -33.79 -6.34 30.42
N GLY A 134 -34.29 -6.52 31.65
CA GLY A 134 -35.42 -7.35 32.00
C GLY A 134 -36.72 -6.78 31.42
N VAL A 135 -37.65 -7.66 31.09
CA VAL A 135 -38.98 -7.29 30.56
C VAL A 135 -39.81 -6.63 31.67
N THR A 136 -40.34 -5.42 31.43
CA THR A 136 -41.20 -4.73 32.39
C THR A 136 -42.50 -5.53 32.58
N PRO A 137 -42.84 -5.96 33.82
CA PRO A 137 -44.02 -6.74 34.08
C PRO A 137 -45.31 -5.89 33.93
N ARG A 138 -46.39 -6.54 33.59
CA ARG A 138 -47.69 -5.89 33.52
C ARG A 138 -48.05 -5.22 34.85
N GLY A 139 -48.55 -3.99 34.80
CA GLY A 139 -48.91 -3.20 35.94
C GLY A 139 -47.85 -2.24 36.41
N ALA A 140 -46.56 -2.50 36.13
CA ALA A 140 -45.48 -1.55 36.38
C ALA A 140 -45.45 -0.47 35.30
N ASP A 141 -45.19 0.77 35.70
CA ASP A 141 -44.98 1.92 34.82
C ASP A 141 -43.68 2.68 35.15
N ALA A 142 -42.89 2.18 36.11
CA ALA A 142 -41.57 2.73 36.44
C ALA A 142 -40.63 1.64 36.98
N VAL A 143 -39.34 1.91 36.92
CA VAL A 143 -38.29 1.16 37.63
C VAL A 143 -37.58 2.10 38.56
N LEU A 144 -37.42 1.68 39.84
CA LEU A 144 -36.66 2.38 40.81
C LEU A 144 -35.32 1.65 41.03
N MET A 145 -34.20 2.38 40.99
CA MET A 145 -32.86 1.80 41.15
C MET A 145 -32.71 1.17 42.55
N VAL A 146 -31.96 0.07 42.63
CA VAL A 146 -31.69 -0.63 43.91
C VAL A 146 -31.04 0.30 44.94
N GLU A 147 -30.20 1.24 44.54
CA GLU A 147 -29.53 2.20 45.39
C GLU A 147 -30.45 3.21 46.07
N HIS A 148 -31.73 3.30 45.64
CA HIS A 148 -32.70 4.19 46.23
C HIS A 148 -33.74 3.46 47.08
N THR A 149 -33.48 2.20 47.40
CA THR A 149 -34.38 1.33 48.17
C THR A 149 -33.62 0.62 49.28
N GLU A 150 -34.35 0.22 50.33
CA GLU A 150 -33.84 -0.62 51.41
C GLU A 150 -34.74 -1.87 51.50
N LEU A 151 -34.12 -3.05 51.48
CA LEU A 151 -34.82 -4.31 51.66
C LEU A 151 -35.14 -4.52 53.14
N ILE A 152 -36.45 -4.73 53.42
CA ILE A 152 -36.94 -4.89 54.78
C ILE A 152 -37.82 -6.13 54.91
N ASP A 153 -37.95 -6.66 56.14
CA ASP A 153 -39.03 -7.59 56.48
C ASP A 153 -40.19 -6.76 57.04
N HIS A 154 -41.36 -6.89 56.45
CA HIS A 154 -42.56 -6.18 56.87
C HIS A 154 -43.72 -7.16 56.97
N ASP A 155 -44.24 -7.32 58.18
CA ASP A 155 -45.33 -8.26 58.52
C ASP A 155 -45.05 -9.70 58.07
N GLY A 156 -43.78 -10.17 58.16
CA GLY A 156 -43.38 -11.52 57.80
C GLY A 156 -43.27 -11.75 56.27
N ALA A 157 -43.31 -10.68 55.46
CA ALA A 157 -43.07 -10.71 54.03
C ALA A 157 -41.94 -9.79 53.62
N LEU A 158 -41.21 -10.15 52.58
CA LEU A 158 -40.14 -9.33 52.01
C LEU A 158 -40.73 -8.09 51.35
N ALA A 159 -40.23 -6.92 51.67
CA ALA A 159 -40.66 -5.65 51.12
C ALA A 159 -39.51 -4.72 50.83
N ILE A 160 -39.71 -3.68 50.04
CA ILE A 160 -38.77 -2.58 49.87
C ILE A 160 -39.31 -1.33 50.54
N GLU A 161 -38.44 -0.60 51.20
CA GLU A 161 -38.70 0.77 51.65
C GLU A 161 -38.03 1.73 50.70
N LEU A 162 -38.78 2.72 50.21
CA LEU A 162 -38.29 3.74 49.28
C LEU A 162 -38.59 5.14 49.83
N ARG A 163 -37.66 6.05 49.58
CA ARG A 163 -37.67 7.43 50.10
C ARG A 163 -37.80 8.50 49.06
N ARG A 164 -37.95 8.08 47.78
CA ARG A 164 -38.11 8.97 46.62
C ARG A 164 -39.25 8.47 45.74
N PRO A 165 -40.09 9.39 45.23
CA PRO A 165 -41.13 9.00 44.29
C PRO A 165 -40.50 8.68 42.92
N ALA A 166 -41.02 7.65 42.25
CA ALA A 166 -40.73 7.36 40.84
C ALA A 166 -41.70 8.12 39.94
N ARG A 167 -41.25 8.49 38.74
CA ARG A 167 -42.07 9.09 37.69
C ARG A 167 -42.55 8.01 36.72
N PRO A 168 -43.74 8.15 36.13
CA PRO A 168 -44.15 7.27 35.03
C PRO A 168 -43.12 7.25 33.91
N GLY A 169 -42.79 6.07 33.40
CA GLY A 169 -41.72 5.87 32.38
C GLY A 169 -40.29 5.92 32.89
N GLN A 170 -40.07 6.17 34.20
CA GLN A 170 -38.72 6.26 34.72
C GLN A 170 -37.97 4.96 34.56
N PHE A 171 -36.78 5.02 33.91
CA PHE A 171 -35.90 3.90 33.60
C PHE A 171 -36.54 2.75 32.83
N ILE A 172 -37.56 3.04 32.01
CA ILE A 172 -38.15 2.11 31.06
C ILE A 172 -37.84 2.56 29.63
N SER A 173 -37.26 1.66 28.82
CA SER A 173 -37.25 1.80 27.35
C SER A 173 -38.47 1.05 26.79
N TYR A 174 -39.39 1.80 26.19
CA TYR A 174 -40.60 1.23 25.61
C TYR A 174 -40.30 0.48 24.31
N ALA A 175 -41.07 -0.54 24.01
CA ALA A 175 -41.04 -1.26 22.76
C ALA A 175 -41.14 -0.29 21.57
N GLY A 176 -40.24 -0.46 20.59
CA GLY A 176 -40.21 0.38 19.39
C GLY A 176 -39.75 1.83 19.59
N SER A 177 -39.25 2.18 20.79
CA SER A 177 -38.81 3.56 21.08
C SER A 177 -37.55 4.00 20.34
N ASP A 178 -36.74 3.07 19.84
CA ASP A 178 -35.59 3.34 18.99
C ASP A 178 -36.00 3.28 17.51
N ILE A 179 -36.59 2.18 17.09
CA ILE A 179 -37.24 2.02 15.78
C ILE A 179 -38.42 1.05 15.89
N ALA A 180 -39.54 1.43 15.29
CA ALA A 180 -40.74 0.59 15.29
C ALA A 180 -40.77 -0.33 14.07
N ARG A 181 -41.40 -1.48 14.24
CA ARG A 181 -41.68 -2.42 13.16
C ARG A 181 -42.36 -1.71 11.98
N GLY A 182 -41.83 -1.91 10.77
CA GLY A 182 -42.33 -1.29 9.54
C GLY A 182 -41.71 0.06 9.22
N GLU A 183 -40.91 0.64 10.12
CA GLU A 183 -40.13 1.83 9.81
C GLU A 183 -38.91 1.49 8.98
N VAL A 184 -38.45 2.44 8.18
CA VAL A 184 -37.26 2.27 7.35
C VAL A 184 -36.01 2.45 8.21
N ALA A 185 -35.34 1.35 8.47
CA ALA A 185 -34.08 1.30 9.22
C ALA A 185 -32.91 1.96 8.44
N LEU A 186 -32.78 1.60 7.16
CA LEU A 186 -31.75 2.18 6.29
C LEU A 186 -32.35 2.45 4.89
N ARG A 187 -31.94 3.57 4.31
CA ARG A 187 -32.35 3.96 2.96
C ARG A 187 -31.50 3.29 1.90
N ARG A 188 -32.08 3.05 0.73
CA ARG A 188 -31.33 2.68 -0.48
C ARG A 188 -30.18 3.66 -0.73
N LYS A 189 -29.07 3.20 -1.32
CA LYS A 189 -27.82 3.90 -1.53
C LYS A 189 -27.00 4.16 -0.26
N THR A 190 -27.42 3.66 0.90
CA THR A 190 -26.60 3.68 2.11
C THR A 190 -25.42 2.73 1.93
N PHE A 191 -24.21 3.20 2.22
CA PHE A 191 -23.01 2.37 2.34
C PHE A 191 -23.05 1.62 3.68
N ILE A 192 -22.85 0.31 3.64
CA ILE A 192 -22.97 -0.56 4.82
C ILE A 192 -21.62 -0.69 5.50
N SER A 193 -21.48 -0.07 6.65
CA SER A 193 -20.35 -0.28 7.58
C SER A 193 -20.78 -1.18 8.75
N SER A 194 -19.89 -1.36 9.73
CA SER A 194 -20.19 -2.14 10.94
C SER A 194 -21.40 -1.59 11.72
N ARG A 195 -21.63 -0.26 11.68
CA ARG A 195 -22.76 0.38 12.34
C ARG A 195 -24.08 -0.01 11.71
N GLU A 196 -24.16 0.04 10.38
CA GLU A 196 -25.35 -0.35 9.61
C GLU A 196 -25.62 -1.84 9.78
N ILE A 197 -24.59 -2.70 9.84
CA ILE A 197 -24.74 -4.13 10.14
C ILE A 197 -25.38 -4.33 11.51
N GLY A 198 -24.90 -3.61 12.54
CA GLY A 198 -25.45 -3.71 13.90
C GLY A 198 -26.93 -3.29 13.96
N MET A 199 -27.27 -2.21 13.27
CA MET A 199 -28.66 -1.74 13.18
C MET A 199 -29.57 -2.74 12.46
N LEU A 200 -29.14 -3.26 11.31
CA LEU A 200 -29.90 -4.26 10.56
C LEU A 200 -30.14 -5.53 11.37
N ALA A 201 -29.11 -6.00 12.08
CA ALA A 201 -29.19 -7.16 12.96
C ALA A 201 -30.19 -6.93 14.12
N ALA A 202 -30.15 -5.74 14.74
CA ALA A 202 -31.08 -5.39 15.80
C ALA A 202 -32.55 -5.35 15.32
N CYS A 203 -32.77 -4.98 14.04
CA CYS A 203 -34.09 -5.00 13.38
C CYS A 203 -34.54 -6.40 12.92
N GLY A 204 -33.78 -7.47 13.20
CA GLY A 204 -34.10 -8.84 12.82
C GLY A 204 -33.80 -9.19 11.35
N ILE A 205 -33.02 -8.37 10.65
CA ILE A 205 -32.71 -8.54 9.23
C ILE A 205 -31.48 -9.42 9.08
N SER A 206 -31.61 -10.56 8.43
CA SER A 206 -30.52 -11.52 8.17
C SER A 206 -29.93 -11.42 6.76
N GLU A 207 -30.69 -10.86 5.81
CA GLU A 207 -30.33 -10.69 4.41
C GLU A 207 -30.72 -9.30 3.92
N VAL A 208 -29.92 -8.76 3.00
CA VAL A 208 -30.15 -7.44 2.42
C VAL A 208 -29.97 -7.45 0.91
N SER A 209 -30.78 -6.63 0.22
CA SER A 209 -30.58 -6.36 -1.20
C SER A 209 -29.50 -5.29 -1.37
N VAL A 210 -28.41 -5.62 -2.04
CA VAL A 210 -27.27 -4.73 -2.28
C VAL A 210 -26.97 -4.62 -3.76
N LEU A 211 -26.31 -3.55 -4.15
CA LEU A 211 -25.78 -3.41 -5.51
C LEU A 211 -24.68 -4.45 -5.73
N ARG A 212 -24.74 -5.16 -6.85
CA ARG A 212 -23.76 -6.20 -7.21
C ARG A 212 -22.40 -5.56 -7.49
N LYS A 213 -21.31 -6.16 -6.99
CA LYS A 213 -19.98 -5.77 -7.37
C LYS A 213 -19.78 -6.02 -8.88
N PRO A 214 -19.31 -5.03 -9.65
CA PRO A 214 -19.04 -5.27 -11.06
C PRO A 214 -17.91 -6.29 -11.21
N LYS A 215 -18.12 -7.29 -12.06
CA LYS A 215 -17.11 -8.30 -12.42
C LYS A 215 -16.12 -7.69 -13.40
N VAL A 216 -14.85 -7.71 -13.05
CA VAL A 216 -13.77 -7.11 -13.86
C VAL A 216 -12.77 -8.19 -14.24
N ALA A 217 -12.70 -8.52 -15.52
CA ALA A 217 -11.69 -9.42 -16.04
C ALA A 217 -10.30 -8.77 -15.96
N VAL A 218 -9.33 -9.55 -15.47
CA VAL A 218 -7.91 -9.15 -15.38
C VAL A 218 -7.09 -10.06 -16.26
N LEU A 219 -6.46 -9.49 -17.29
CA LEU A 219 -5.57 -10.18 -18.21
C LEU A 219 -4.20 -9.51 -18.21
N SER A 220 -3.14 -10.28 -18.42
CA SER A 220 -1.81 -9.76 -18.69
C SER A 220 -1.31 -10.30 -20.04
N THR A 221 -0.49 -9.54 -20.76
CA THR A 221 0.14 -10.04 -21.99
C THR A 221 1.62 -9.71 -22.03
N GLY A 222 2.39 -10.65 -22.53
CA GLY A 222 3.84 -10.60 -22.68
C GLY A 222 4.46 -12.00 -22.60
N ASP A 223 5.29 -12.33 -23.58
CA ASP A 223 6.00 -13.63 -23.59
C ASP A 223 6.95 -13.79 -22.40
N GLU A 224 7.37 -12.68 -21.77
CA GLU A 224 8.26 -12.68 -20.62
C GLU A 224 7.57 -13.02 -19.30
N LEU A 225 6.24 -13.06 -19.24
CA LEU A 225 5.49 -13.16 -17.98
C LEU A 225 5.42 -14.59 -17.44
N VAL A 226 5.56 -14.71 -16.12
CA VAL A 226 5.43 -15.95 -15.34
C VAL A 226 4.57 -15.66 -14.12
N ALA A 227 3.74 -16.59 -13.70
CA ALA A 227 2.94 -16.43 -12.48
C ALA A 227 3.83 -16.39 -11.23
N PRO A 228 3.52 -15.54 -10.24
CA PRO A 228 4.22 -15.55 -8.96
C PRO A 228 4.16 -16.93 -8.30
N GLY A 229 5.33 -17.45 -7.90
CA GLY A 229 5.47 -18.80 -7.33
C GLY A 229 6.01 -19.84 -8.30
N ASP A 230 5.91 -19.62 -9.60
CA ASP A 230 6.51 -20.52 -10.60
C ASP A 230 8.03 -20.25 -10.75
N ALA A 231 8.75 -21.21 -11.32
CA ALA A 231 10.19 -21.06 -11.54
C ALA A 231 10.50 -19.97 -12.57
N LEU A 232 11.36 -19.03 -12.18
CA LEU A 232 11.76 -17.92 -13.05
C LEU A 232 12.89 -18.34 -13.98
N GLY A 233 12.59 -18.49 -15.27
CA GLY A 233 13.58 -18.75 -16.30
C GLY A 233 14.36 -17.52 -16.75
N PRO A 234 15.38 -17.70 -17.62
CA PRO A 234 16.11 -16.58 -18.22
C PRO A 234 15.19 -15.64 -19.00
N ALA A 235 15.40 -14.33 -18.88
CA ALA A 235 14.61 -13.28 -19.54
C ALA A 235 13.10 -13.29 -19.20
N ARG A 236 12.70 -13.92 -18.11
CA ARG A 236 11.33 -13.92 -17.59
C ARG A 236 11.20 -12.97 -16.41
N VAL A 237 9.98 -12.46 -16.19
CA VAL A 237 9.60 -11.64 -15.04
C VAL A 237 8.27 -12.12 -14.48
N TYR A 238 8.04 -11.93 -13.19
CA TYR A 238 6.74 -12.26 -12.59
C TYR A 238 5.67 -11.25 -13.01
N ASP A 239 4.45 -11.74 -13.27
CA ASP A 239 3.28 -10.89 -13.51
C ASP A 239 2.85 -10.18 -12.23
N SER A 240 3.49 -9.06 -11.95
CA SER A 240 3.10 -8.19 -10.84
C SER A 240 1.86 -7.36 -11.16
N ASN A 241 1.59 -7.08 -12.44
CA ASN A 241 0.47 -6.24 -12.84
C ASN A 241 -0.87 -6.93 -12.63
N GLY A 242 -0.98 -8.22 -12.96
CA GLY A 242 -2.19 -9.00 -12.68
C GLY A 242 -2.55 -8.97 -11.20
N ALA A 243 -1.56 -9.15 -10.31
CA ALA A 243 -1.76 -9.11 -8.86
C ALA A 243 -2.17 -7.71 -8.36
N ILE A 244 -1.45 -6.65 -8.79
CA ILE A 244 -1.74 -5.26 -8.40
C ILE A 244 -3.14 -4.85 -8.86
N LEU A 245 -3.50 -5.16 -10.12
CA LEU A 245 -4.79 -4.77 -10.67
C LEU A 245 -5.94 -5.53 -10.00
N ALA A 246 -5.78 -6.82 -9.72
CA ALA A 246 -6.80 -7.59 -8.99
C ALA A 246 -7.06 -6.99 -7.59
N ALA A 247 -6.00 -6.63 -6.86
CA ALA A 247 -6.13 -5.97 -5.56
C ALA A 247 -6.81 -4.59 -5.69
N ALA A 248 -6.38 -3.75 -6.64
CA ALA A 248 -6.95 -2.42 -6.84
C ALA A 248 -8.42 -2.44 -7.29
N ILE A 249 -8.83 -3.46 -8.06
CA ILE A 249 -10.24 -3.70 -8.40
C ILE A 249 -11.05 -4.00 -7.14
N ALA A 250 -10.54 -4.86 -6.25
CA ALA A 250 -11.21 -5.18 -5.00
C ALA A 250 -11.32 -3.95 -4.08
N GLU A 251 -10.28 -3.12 -3.98
CA GLU A 251 -10.30 -1.84 -3.25
C GLU A 251 -11.32 -0.85 -3.83
N ALA A 252 -11.52 -0.88 -5.15
CA ALA A 252 -12.56 -0.10 -5.82
C ALA A 252 -13.97 -0.69 -5.69
N SER A 253 -14.15 -1.78 -4.91
CA SER A 253 -15.39 -2.55 -4.74
C SER A 253 -15.87 -3.28 -6.00
N GLY A 254 -14.94 -3.65 -6.88
CA GLY A 254 -15.16 -4.62 -7.95
C GLY A 254 -14.87 -6.05 -7.51
N GLU A 255 -15.26 -7.01 -8.33
CA GLU A 255 -14.93 -8.43 -8.23
C GLU A 255 -13.90 -8.77 -9.31
N PRO A 256 -12.59 -8.95 -8.96
CA PRO A 256 -11.58 -9.30 -9.94
C PRO A 256 -11.75 -10.75 -10.40
N ILE A 257 -11.80 -10.97 -11.71
CA ILE A 257 -11.86 -12.30 -12.33
C ILE A 257 -10.55 -12.49 -13.10
N PRO A 258 -9.58 -13.27 -12.58
CA PRO A 258 -8.30 -13.48 -13.24
C PRO A 258 -8.47 -14.42 -14.46
N PHE A 259 -8.00 -13.97 -15.61
CA PHE A 259 -7.90 -14.76 -16.83
C PHE A 259 -6.48 -15.26 -17.10
N GLY A 260 -5.47 -14.72 -16.39
CA GLY A 260 -4.08 -15.11 -16.49
C GLY A 260 -3.25 -14.27 -17.46
N ALA A 261 -2.04 -14.78 -17.74
CA ALA A 261 -1.10 -14.15 -18.68
C ALA A 261 -1.10 -14.89 -20.01
N PHE A 262 -1.06 -14.13 -21.09
CA PHE A 262 -1.05 -14.64 -22.45
C PHE A 262 0.24 -14.22 -23.16
N GLY A 263 0.80 -15.08 -24.00
CA GLY A 263 1.88 -14.70 -24.91
C GLY A 263 1.41 -13.76 -26.02
N ASP A 264 2.33 -13.34 -26.88
CA ASP A 264 2.06 -12.43 -28.01
C ASP A 264 1.38 -13.15 -29.19
N ASP A 265 0.30 -13.90 -28.90
CA ASP A 265 -0.58 -14.60 -29.87
C ASP A 265 -1.92 -13.87 -29.98
N GLU A 266 -2.17 -13.24 -31.15
CA GLU A 266 -3.41 -12.49 -31.42
C GLU A 266 -4.67 -13.36 -31.28
N ASN A 267 -4.64 -14.63 -31.72
CA ASN A 267 -5.82 -15.51 -31.70
C ASN A 267 -6.16 -15.94 -30.27
N ALA A 268 -5.15 -16.31 -29.50
CA ALA A 268 -5.32 -16.67 -28.11
C ALA A 268 -5.83 -15.48 -27.28
N LEU A 269 -5.28 -14.30 -27.49
CA LEU A 269 -5.69 -13.07 -26.83
C LEU A 269 -7.13 -12.67 -27.24
N GLU A 270 -7.50 -12.78 -28.52
CA GLU A 270 -8.86 -12.49 -28.98
C GLU A 270 -9.88 -13.43 -28.34
N ALA A 271 -9.59 -14.73 -28.32
CA ALA A 271 -10.47 -15.71 -27.68
C ALA A 271 -10.66 -15.42 -26.18
N ALA A 272 -9.59 -15.11 -25.47
CA ALA A 272 -9.64 -14.73 -24.06
C ALA A 272 -10.45 -13.46 -23.81
N LEU A 273 -10.25 -12.41 -24.63
CA LEU A 273 -11.00 -11.17 -24.52
C LEU A 273 -12.49 -11.35 -24.81
N ARG A 274 -12.87 -12.18 -25.80
CA ARG A 274 -14.27 -12.52 -26.05
C ARG A 274 -14.90 -13.27 -24.89
N ALA A 275 -14.20 -14.22 -24.29
CA ALA A 275 -14.64 -14.94 -23.09
C ALA A 275 -14.81 -13.98 -21.88
N ALA A 276 -13.86 -13.07 -21.71
CA ALA A 276 -13.91 -12.04 -20.68
C ALA A 276 -15.12 -11.09 -20.88
N LEU A 277 -15.35 -10.63 -22.10
CA LEU A 277 -16.51 -9.80 -22.44
C LEU A 277 -17.85 -10.53 -22.24
N ALA A 278 -17.89 -11.84 -22.46
CA ALA A 278 -19.11 -12.62 -22.26
C ALA A 278 -19.47 -12.76 -20.78
N SER A 279 -18.48 -12.86 -19.87
CA SER A 279 -18.68 -13.22 -18.46
C SER A 279 -18.52 -12.05 -17.47
N CYS A 280 -17.89 -10.95 -17.88
CA CYS A 280 -17.58 -9.81 -17.02
C CYS A 280 -18.25 -8.50 -17.48
N ASP A 281 -18.31 -7.55 -16.58
CA ASP A 281 -18.88 -6.20 -16.82
C ASP A 281 -17.85 -5.24 -17.40
N LEU A 282 -16.55 -5.45 -17.07
CA LEU A 282 -15.41 -4.67 -17.55
C LEU A 282 -14.24 -5.61 -17.85
N VAL A 283 -13.33 -5.15 -18.71
CA VAL A 283 -12.09 -5.87 -19.03
C VAL A 283 -10.91 -4.95 -18.86
N VAL A 284 -9.91 -5.41 -18.09
CA VAL A 284 -8.64 -4.72 -17.90
C VAL A 284 -7.52 -5.65 -18.35
N LEU A 285 -6.77 -5.19 -19.36
CA LEU A 285 -5.61 -5.88 -19.90
C LEU A 285 -4.36 -5.06 -19.58
N SER A 286 -3.30 -5.70 -19.09
CA SER A 286 -2.00 -5.07 -18.85
C SER A 286 -0.94 -5.62 -19.81
N GLY A 287 -0.20 -4.73 -20.45
CA GLY A 287 0.83 -5.08 -21.43
C GLY A 287 0.38 -4.92 -22.88
N GLY A 288 1.27 -5.25 -23.81
CA GLY A 288 1.00 -5.14 -25.25
C GLY A 288 0.70 -3.72 -25.74
N THR A 289 1.23 -2.69 -25.07
CA THR A 289 1.02 -1.27 -25.41
C THR A 289 2.30 -0.56 -25.84
N SER A 290 3.39 -1.30 -26.04
CA SER A 290 4.67 -0.76 -26.46
C SER A 290 4.71 -0.50 -27.97
N LYS A 291 5.51 0.47 -28.40
CA LYS A 291 5.74 0.78 -29.84
C LYS A 291 6.49 -0.33 -30.61
N GLY A 292 6.71 -1.49 -30.00
CA GLY A 292 7.42 -2.62 -30.58
C GLY A 292 6.56 -3.50 -31.47
N ALA A 293 7.17 -4.46 -32.16
CA ALA A 293 6.50 -5.43 -32.99
C ALA A 293 5.49 -6.35 -32.26
N GLY A 294 5.49 -6.34 -30.92
CA GLY A 294 4.60 -7.11 -30.03
C GLY A 294 3.36 -6.35 -29.55
N ASP A 295 3.07 -5.12 -30.04
CA ASP A 295 1.86 -4.40 -29.62
C ASP A 295 0.63 -4.93 -30.38
N ILE A 296 0.11 -6.05 -29.87
CA ILE A 296 -1.06 -6.72 -30.44
C ILE A 296 -2.37 -6.29 -29.80
N SER A 297 -2.32 -5.77 -28.55
CA SER A 297 -3.50 -5.61 -27.71
C SER A 297 -4.51 -4.62 -28.30
N HIS A 298 -4.07 -3.43 -28.79
CA HIS A 298 -4.99 -2.46 -29.36
C HIS A 298 -5.59 -2.93 -30.69
N ARG A 299 -4.82 -3.71 -31.51
CA ARG A 299 -5.30 -4.28 -32.75
C ARG A 299 -6.38 -5.33 -32.55
N VAL A 300 -6.17 -6.20 -31.53
CA VAL A 300 -7.17 -7.20 -31.16
C VAL A 300 -8.42 -6.50 -30.64
N VAL A 301 -8.28 -5.54 -29.72
CA VAL A 301 -9.42 -4.80 -29.17
C VAL A 301 -10.22 -4.08 -30.27
N ALA A 302 -9.54 -3.50 -31.28
CA ALA A 302 -10.20 -2.84 -32.38
C ALA A 302 -11.07 -3.77 -33.27
N LYS A 303 -10.83 -5.08 -33.21
CA LYS A 303 -11.61 -6.09 -33.99
C LYS A 303 -12.82 -6.65 -33.20
N LEU A 304 -12.92 -6.38 -31.89
CA LEU A 304 -13.90 -7.07 -31.04
C LEU A 304 -15.34 -6.59 -31.18
N GLY A 305 -15.57 -5.34 -31.62
CA GLY A 305 -16.93 -4.79 -31.75
C GLY A 305 -16.99 -3.27 -31.74
N HIS A 306 -18.20 -2.73 -31.58
CA HIS A 306 -18.48 -1.30 -31.66
C HIS A 306 -18.83 -0.71 -30.27
N PRO A 307 -18.55 0.61 -30.04
CA PRO A 307 -17.87 1.57 -30.93
C PRO A 307 -16.37 1.31 -31.11
N GLY A 308 -15.75 0.36 -30.35
CA GLY A 308 -14.35 0.01 -30.45
C GLY A 308 -13.43 0.92 -29.66
N VAL A 309 -12.22 1.16 -30.18
CA VAL A 309 -11.21 2.00 -29.54
C VAL A 309 -11.61 3.47 -29.60
N LEU A 310 -11.69 4.13 -28.44
CA LEU A 310 -12.04 5.54 -28.29
C LEU A 310 -10.82 6.44 -28.06
N VAL A 311 -9.80 5.88 -27.40
CA VAL A 311 -8.54 6.57 -27.06
C VAL A 311 -7.39 5.61 -27.27
N HIS A 312 -6.36 6.03 -28.01
CA HIS A 312 -5.10 5.31 -28.12
C HIS A 312 -3.94 6.29 -28.04
N GLY A 313 -3.43 6.43 -26.82
CA GLY A 313 -2.41 7.39 -26.44
C GLY A 313 -2.97 8.59 -25.67
N VAL A 314 -2.38 8.84 -24.50
CA VAL A 314 -2.74 9.97 -23.62
C VAL A 314 -1.50 10.77 -23.28
N ALA A 315 -1.63 12.09 -23.19
CA ALA A 315 -0.54 13.00 -22.86
C ALA A 315 -0.21 12.94 -21.34
N LEU A 316 0.15 11.74 -20.88
CA LEU A 316 0.52 11.41 -19.49
C LEU A 316 1.96 10.92 -19.40
N LYS A 317 2.57 11.13 -18.23
CA LYS A 317 3.85 10.55 -17.82
C LYS A 317 3.80 10.19 -16.32
N PRO A 318 3.91 8.90 -15.99
CA PRO A 318 3.82 7.74 -16.86
C PRO A 318 2.40 7.51 -17.39
N GLY A 319 2.23 6.65 -18.41
CA GLY A 319 0.90 6.22 -18.86
C GLY A 319 0.56 6.60 -20.32
N LYS A 320 1.52 7.15 -21.09
CA LYS A 320 1.28 7.56 -22.50
C LYS A 320 0.59 6.49 -23.35
N PRO A 321 0.97 5.18 -23.32
CA PRO A 321 0.41 4.17 -24.21
C PRO A 321 -0.92 3.57 -23.73
N LEU A 322 -1.70 4.30 -22.94
CA LEU A 322 -3.04 3.88 -22.55
C LEU A 322 -3.97 3.75 -23.76
N CYS A 323 -4.71 2.63 -23.84
CA CYS A 323 -5.80 2.46 -24.80
C CYS A 323 -7.13 2.22 -24.05
N LEU A 324 -8.15 2.99 -24.39
CA LEU A 324 -9.50 2.88 -23.84
C LEU A 324 -10.49 2.59 -24.94
N ALA A 325 -11.31 1.58 -24.74
CA ALA A 325 -12.31 1.13 -25.69
C ALA A 325 -13.66 0.85 -24.99
N VAL A 326 -14.71 0.81 -25.76
CA VAL A 326 -16.00 0.29 -25.34
C VAL A 326 -16.46 -0.72 -26.41
N ILE A 327 -16.78 -1.92 -25.97
CA ILE A 327 -17.23 -3.02 -26.82
C ILE A 327 -18.63 -3.42 -26.36
N GLU A 328 -19.63 -3.16 -27.21
CA GLU A 328 -21.05 -3.46 -26.92
C GLU A 328 -21.48 -2.96 -25.52
N GLY A 329 -21.12 -1.71 -25.20
CA GLY A 329 -21.43 -1.05 -23.93
C GLY A 329 -20.53 -1.46 -22.75
N LYS A 330 -19.58 -2.40 -22.92
CA LYS A 330 -18.64 -2.82 -21.86
C LYS A 330 -17.31 -2.09 -21.99
N PRO A 331 -16.82 -1.48 -20.92
CA PRO A 331 -15.53 -0.83 -20.88
C PRO A 331 -14.37 -1.84 -21.04
N VAL A 332 -13.41 -1.50 -21.89
CA VAL A 332 -12.16 -2.25 -22.07
C VAL A 332 -11.00 -1.28 -21.96
N ALA A 333 -10.04 -1.59 -21.09
CA ALA A 333 -8.84 -0.79 -20.89
C ALA A 333 -7.59 -1.64 -21.13
N VAL A 334 -6.72 -1.18 -22.01
CA VAL A 334 -5.37 -1.73 -22.19
C VAL A 334 -4.41 -0.78 -21.49
N LEU A 335 -3.91 -1.22 -20.35
CA LEU A 335 -3.01 -0.46 -19.48
C LEU A 335 -1.55 -0.72 -19.87
N PRO A 336 -0.65 0.26 -19.64
CA PRO A 336 0.77 0.07 -19.90
C PRO A 336 1.36 -1.12 -19.14
N GLY A 337 2.36 -1.81 -19.74
CA GLY A 337 3.00 -2.96 -19.10
C GLY A 337 3.86 -2.63 -17.87
N PHE A 338 4.29 -1.37 -17.68
CA PHE A 338 5.03 -1.00 -16.47
C PHE A 338 4.11 -0.77 -15.27
N PRO A 339 4.42 -1.36 -14.08
CA PRO A 339 3.54 -1.38 -12.92
C PRO A 339 3.02 -0.02 -12.47
N THR A 340 3.91 0.97 -12.31
CA THR A 340 3.51 2.33 -11.89
C THR A 340 2.59 3.00 -12.91
N SER A 341 2.85 2.77 -14.22
CA SER A 341 1.99 3.29 -15.28
C SER A 341 0.62 2.63 -15.26
N ALA A 342 0.58 1.30 -15.12
CA ALA A 342 -0.66 0.53 -15.07
C ALA A 342 -1.56 1.00 -13.94
N ILE A 343 -1.02 1.08 -12.72
CA ILE A 343 -1.82 1.42 -11.54
C ILE A 343 -2.29 2.88 -11.54
N LEU A 344 -1.46 3.84 -11.97
CA LEU A 344 -1.87 5.24 -12.07
C LEU A 344 -2.97 5.44 -13.11
N THR A 345 -2.85 4.81 -14.28
CA THR A 345 -3.89 4.87 -15.32
C THR A 345 -5.16 4.14 -14.89
N PHE A 346 -5.04 3.03 -14.15
CA PHE A 346 -6.18 2.34 -13.55
C PHE A 346 -6.95 3.26 -12.60
N HIS A 347 -6.28 3.88 -11.64
CA HIS A 347 -6.94 4.79 -10.68
C HIS A 347 -7.55 6.01 -11.35
N THR A 348 -6.93 6.52 -12.42
CA THR A 348 -7.44 7.70 -13.11
C THR A 348 -8.67 7.40 -13.96
N PHE A 349 -8.72 6.26 -14.67
CA PHE A 349 -9.74 6.01 -15.68
C PHE A 349 -10.71 4.87 -15.34
N ILE A 350 -10.27 3.84 -14.63
CA ILE A 350 -11.03 2.60 -14.43
C ILE A 350 -11.67 2.52 -13.06
N ALA A 351 -10.93 2.84 -12.01
CA ALA A 351 -11.47 2.80 -10.64
C ALA A 351 -12.75 3.66 -10.46
N PRO A 352 -12.86 4.88 -11.06
CA PRO A 352 -14.10 5.65 -11.00
C PRO A 352 -15.31 4.93 -11.62
N VAL A 353 -15.10 4.19 -12.73
CA VAL A 353 -16.16 3.41 -13.39
C VAL A 353 -16.61 2.24 -12.51
N ILE A 354 -15.64 1.50 -11.94
CA ILE A 354 -15.93 0.38 -11.02
C ILE A 354 -16.74 0.89 -9.82
N ARG A 355 -16.28 1.97 -9.18
CA ARG A 355 -16.94 2.56 -8.01
C ARG A 355 -18.36 3.04 -8.32
N ALA A 356 -18.56 3.72 -9.46
CA ALA A 356 -19.88 4.17 -9.90
C ALA A 356 -20.84 2.99 -10.11
N ARG A 357 -20.38 1.92 -10.76
CA ARG A 357 -21.18 0.70 -10.96
C ARG A 357 -21.46 -0.07 -9.67
N ALA A 358 -20.57 -0.02 -8.70
CA ALA A 358 -20.79 -0.55 -7.34
C ALA A 358 -21.71 0.37 -6.50
N GLY A 359 -22.14 1.51 -7.04
CA GLY A 359 -23.00 2.49 -6.36
C GLY A 359 -22.32 3.31 -5.28
N LEU A 360 -20.98 3.27 -5.23
CA LEU A 360 -20.23 4.03 -4.25
C LEU A 360 -20.24 5.53 -4.60
N PRO A 361 -20.29 6.41 -3.59
CA PRO A 361 -20.20 7.84 -3.83
C PRO A 361 -18.86 8.21 -4.45
N THR A 362 -18.87 9.28 -5.23
CA THR A 362 -17.63 9.89 -5.72
C THR A 362 -16.78 10.29 -4.53
N GLN A 363 -15.58 9.74 -4.45
CA GLN A 363 -14.64 10.04 -3.38
C GLN A 363 -13.74 11.20 -3.82
N ALA A 364 -13.76 12.29 -3.07
CA ALA A 364 -12.76 13.33 -3.25
C ALA A 364 -11.37 12.76 -2.91
N PRO A 365 -10.34 13.03 -3.72
CA PRO A 365 -8.99 12.61 -3.40
C PRO A 365 -8.56 13.21 -2.06
N ARG A 366 -7.92 12.42 -1.23
CA ARG A 366 -7.26 12.93 -0.03
C ARG A 366 -6.01 13.66 -0.47
N VAL A 367 -5.87 14.91 -0.06
CA VAL A 367 -4.76 15.75 -0.47
C VAL A 367 -4.06 16.39 0.74
N VAL A 368 -2.75 16.58 0.61
CA VAL A 368 -1.91 17.29 1.58
C VAL A 368 -1.07 18.29 0.81
N ASP A 369 -1.03 19.53 1.28
CA ASP A 369 -0.12 20.53 0.75
C ASP A 369 1.26 20.37 1.38
N ALA A 370 2.29 20.16 0.55
CA ALA A 370 3.66 19.92 0.98
C ALA A 370 4.65 20.74 0.15
N ASP A 371 5.78 21.11 0.74
CA ASP A 371 6.85 21.78 0.02
C ASP A 371 7.71 20.76 -0.74
N VAL A 372 8.04 21.04 -1.98
CA VAL A 372 8.87 20.14 -2.81
C VAL A 372 10.31 20.25 -2.33
N SER A 373 10.92 19.12 -1.96
CA SER A 373 12.26 19.08 -1.37
C SER A 373 13.39 19.43 -2.34
N VAL A 374 13.27 18.95 -3.57
CA VAL A 374 14.29 19.13 -4.63
C VAL A 374 13.60 19.43 -5.95
N ARG A 375 14.28 20.16 -6.82
CA ARG A 375 13.77 20.48 -8.16
C ARG A 375 13.46 19.18 -8.94
N ILE A 376 12.25 19.08 -9.43
CA ILE A 376 11.76 17.99 -10.27
C ILE A 376 11.63 18.51 -11.71
N SER A 377 12.50 18.05 -12.61
CA SER A 377 12.40 18.40 -14.03
C SER A 377 11.31 17.58 -14.71
N SER A 378 10.53 18.20 -15.59
CA SER A 378 9.46 17.57 -16.35
C SER A 378 9.62 17.85 -17.87
N GLU A 379 8.94 17.04 -18.66
CA GLU A 379 8.89 17.22 -20.12
C GLU A 379 7.62 17.96 -20.50
N ILE A 380 7.77 19.06 -21.24
CA ILE A 380 6.63 19.84 -21.75
C ILE A 380 5.78 18.98 -22.70
N GLY A 381 4.47 19.20 -22.68
CA GLY A 381 3.48 18.52 -23.54
C GLY A 381 2.78 17.33 -22.90
N ARG A 382 3.11 16.98 -21.64
CA ARG A 382 2.45 15.89 -20.91
C ARG A 382 2.22 16.26 -19.45
N LYS A 383 1.08 15.87 -18.91
CA LYS A 383 0.85 15.90 -17.46
C LYS A 383 1.71 14.82 -16.81
N GLU A 384 2.60 15.18 -15.88
CA GLU A 384 3.47 14.21 -15.20
C GLU A 384 2.99 13.95 -13.76
N PHE A 385 2.86 12.67 -13.40
CA PHE A 385 2.64 12.22 -12.03
C PHE A 385 3.98 11.77 -11.44
N VAL A 386 4.40 12.42 -10.37
CA VAL A 386 5.66 12.10 -9.68
C VAL A 386 5.35 11.52 -8.31
N LEU A 387 5.73 10.27 -8.10
CA LEU A 387 5.59 9.61 -6.80
C LEU A 387 6.46 10.29 -5.75
N VAL A 388 5.88 10.57 -4.60
CA VAL A 388 6.56 11.23 -3.49
C VAL A 388 6.37 10.50 -2.17
N ALA A 389 7.41 10.58 -1.33
CA ALA A 389 7.30 10.33 0.09
C ALA A 389 6.99 11.65 0.81
N LEU A 390 6.09 11.60 1.78
CA LEU A 390 5.87 12.70 2.70
C LEU A 390 6.79 12.55 3.91
N VAL A 391 7.50 13.60 4.22
CA VAL A 391 8.36 13.68 5.40
C VAL A 391 7.99 14.91 6.20
N GLU A 392 8.18 14.87 7.51
CA GLU A 392 7.92 16.00 8.37
C GLU A 392 9.14 16.94 8.36
N GLY A 393 9.02 18.07 7.68
CA GLY A 393 10.03 19.13 7.66
C GLY A 393 9.89 20.07 8.85
N THR A 394 10.81 21.06 8.93
CA THR A 394 10.80 22.07 10.00
C THR A 394 9.55 22.97 9.94
N ASN A 395 9.04 23.25 8.74
CA ASN A 395 7.91 24.16 8.49
C ASN A 395 6.65 23.44 8.00
N GLY A 396 6.52 22.14 8.22
CA GLY A 396 5.40 21.32 7.78
C GLY A 396 5.80 20.23 6.78
N PRO A 397 4.82 19.57 6.15
CA PRO A 397 5.07 18.44 5.26
C PRO A 397 5.96 18.83 4.06
N VAL A 398 6.89 17.93 3.72
CA VAL A 398 7.78 18.04 2.58
C VAL A 398 7.59 16.85 1.67
N ALA A 399 7.41 17.08 0.38
CA ALA A 399 7.27 16.06 -0.65
C ALA A 399 8.64 15.71 -1.25
N PHE A 400 9.12 14.53 -0.99
CA PHE A 400 10.40 14.03 -1.51
C PHE A 400 10.15 13.06 -2.67
N PRO A 401 10.65 13.33 -3.90
CA PRO A 401 10.47 12.44 -5.04
C PRO A 401 11.24 11.13 -4.83
N ILE A 402 10.54 9.99 -4.84
CA ILE A 402 11.14 8.68 -4.55
C ILE A 402 11.92 8.15 -5.74
N SER A 403 11.37 8.21 -6.93
CA SER A 403 12.01 7.69 -8.13
C SER A 403 11.43 8.31 -9.41
N LYS A 404 12.26 8.37 -10.44
CA LYS A 404 11.82 8.60 -11.82
C LYS A 404 11.92 7.27 -12.57
N GLY A 405 10.81 6.58 -12.74
CA GLY A 405 10.76 5.36 -13.55
C GLY A 405 9.48 4.57 -13.36
N SER A 406 8.82 4.25 -14.47
CA SER A 406 7.53 3.54 -14.48
C SER A 406 7.63 2.05 -14.13
N GLY A 407 8.84 1.47 -14.20
CA GLY A 407 9.07 0.05 -13.92
C GLY A 407 9.42 -0.29 -12.46
N ALA A 408 9.49 0.70 -11.56
CA ALA A 408 9.92 0.48 -10.18
C ALA A 408 8.72 0.15 -9.28
N VAL A 409 8.46 -1.14 -9.05
CA VAL A 409 7.37 -1.63 -8.17
C VAL A 409 7.54 -1.15 -6.74
N THR A 410 8.76 -1.20 -6.21
CA THR A 410 9.07 -0.75 -4.84
C THR A 410 8.81 0.74 -4.62
N SER A 411 9.04 1.57 -5.63
CA SER A 411 8.78 3.01 -5.53
C SER A 411 7.29 3.31 -5.37
N PHE A 412 6.42 2.55 -6.03
CA PHE A 412 4.97 2.70 -5.86
C PHE A 412 4.54 2.27 -4.45
N SER A 413 5.03 1.12 -3.98
CA SER A 413 4.73 0.60 -2.63
C SER A 413 5.20 1.54 -1.51
N GLN A 414 6.29 2.29 -1.74
CA GLN A 414 6.87 3.21 -0.76
C GLN A 414 6.34 4.65 -0.87
N ALA A 415 5.54 4.96 -1.90
CA ALA A 415 4.98 6.28 -2.08
C ALA A 415 3.82 6.55 -1.13
N ASP A 416 3.77 7.74 -0.52
CA ASP A 416 2.59 8.22 0.19
C ASP A 416 1.56 8.82 -0.75
N GLY A 417 2.04 9.34 -1.90
CA GLY A 417 1.20 9.99 -2.87
C GLY A 417 1.97 10.38 -4.12
N PHE A 418 1.36 11.24 -4.89
CA PHE A 418 1.98 11.84 -6.06
C PHE A 418 1.67 13.32 -6.17
N VAL A 419 2.59 14.06 -6.77
CA VAL A 419 2.36 15.44 -7.24
C VAL A 419 2.10 15.43 -8.75
N GLU A 420 1.23 16.32 -9.19
CA GLU A 420 0.95 16.56 -10.60
C GLU A 420 1.76 17.75 -11.12
N ILE A 421 2.47 17.56 -12.22
CA ILE A 421 3.14 18.64 -12.94
C ILE A 421 2.36 18.92 -14.21
N ALA A 422 1.96 20.17 -14.38
CA ALA A 422 1.14 20.61 -15.51
C ALA A 422 1.85 20.39 -16.86
N PRO A 423 1.13 20.17 -17.97
CA PRO A 423 1.71 19.87 -19.27
C PRO A 423 2.64 20.96 -19.82
N LEU A 424 2.46 22.21 -19.42
CA LEU A 424 3.27 23.35 -19.86
C LEU A 424 4.43 23.70 -18.91
N ALA A 425 4.56 22.98 -17.79
CA ALA A 425 5.64 23.19 -16.85
C ALA A 425 6.84 22.29 -17.18
N SER A 426 8.03 22.89 -17.29
CA SER A 426 9.29 22.16 -17.52
C SER A 426 9.94 21.67 -16.23
N ALA A 427 9.51 22.16 -15.08
CA ALA A 427 9.97 21.76 -13.76
C ALA A 427 8.99 22.17 -12.67
N LEU A 428 9.17 21.54 -11.50
CA LEU A 428 8.65 21.98 -10.23
C LEU A 428 9.86 22.29 -9.34
N ASP A 429 10.04 23.54 -8.95
CA ASP A 429 11.24 23.96 -8.23
C ASP A 429 11.19 23.58 -6.74
N ALA A 430 12.36 23.39 -6.13
CA ALA A 430 12.47 23.18 -4.71
C ALA A 430 11.85 24.33 -3.91
N GLY A 431 11.16 24.01 -2.81
CA GLY A 431 10.43 24.98 -1.98
C GLY A 431 9.06 25.38 -2.55
N THR A 432 8.69 24.92 -3.74
CA THR A 432 7.34 25.17 -4.26
C THR A 432 6.31 24.41 -3.43
N ARG A 433 5.26 25.11 -3.00
CA ARG A 433 4.10 24.48 -2.34
C ARG A 433 3.29 23.71 -3.39
N ALA A 434 3.22 22.38 -3.23
CA ALA A 434 2.53 21.49 -4.16
C ALA A 434 1.46 20.68 -3.43
N ARG A 435 0.39 20.37 -4.16
CA ARG A 435 -0.66 19.46 -3.68
C ARG A 435 -0.27 18.02 -3.96
N VAL A 436 -0.13 17.23 -2.89
CA VAL A 436 0.11 15.80 -2.95
C VAL A 436 -1.21 15.06 -2.84
N THR A 437 -1.55 14.29 -3.85
CA THR A 437 -2.67 13.33 -3.80
C THR A 437 -2.20 12.06 -3.14
N LEU A 438 -2.83 11.66 -2.03
CA LEU A 438 -2.43 10.52 -1.23
C LEU A 438 -2.89 9.20 -1.87
N ILE A 439 -2.05 8.16 -1.74
CA ILE A 439 -2.30 6.79 -2.20
C ILE A 439 -2.52 5.89 -0.98
N GLY A 440 -3.71 5.28 -0.89
CA GLY A 440 -4.05 4.36 0.18
C GLY A 440 -4.46 5.01 1.52
N PRO A 441 -4.99 4.20 2.45
CA PRO A 441 -5.54 4.70 3.72
C PRO A 441 -4.46 5.09 4.75
N ALA A 442 -3.30 4.44 4.70
CA ALA A 442 -2.22 4.60 5.68
C ALA A 442 -1.14 5.63 5.27
N ALA A 443 -1.40 6.40 4.20
CA ALA A 443 -0.45 7.41 3.73
C ALA A 443 -0.29 8.54 4.74
N GLY A 444 0.96 8.80 5.13
CA GLY A 444 1.31 9.84 6.09
C GLY A 444 2.80 9.82 6.45
N PRO A 445 3.30 10.84 7.14
CA PRO A 445 4.70 10.91 7.55
C PRO A 445 5.03 9.75 8.52
N SER A 446 6.19 9.12 8.29
CA SER A 446 6.73 8.11 9.20
C SER A 446 7.33 8.73 10.46
N ASP A 447 7.35 7.98 11.58
CA ASP A 447 7.92 8.44 12.84
C ASP A 447 9.43 8.73 12.75
N LEU A 448 10.13 7.99 11.86
CA LEU A 448 11.55 8.18 11.58
C LEU A 448 11.82 8.16 10.06
N VAL A 449 12.49 9.18 9.58
CA VAL A 449 12.89 9.29 8.17
C VAL A 449 14.41 9.16 8.05
N ILE A 450 14.84 8.18 7.25
CA ILE A 450 16.24 7.82 7.02
C ILE A 450 16.56 8.08 5.56
N MET A 451 17.47 9.00 5.26
CA MET A 451 17.89 9.28 3.89
C MET A 451 19.40 9.20 3.75
N GLY A 452 19.89 8.35 2.85
CA GLY A 452 21.35 8.21 2.68
C GLY A 452 21.76 6.99 1.92
N SER A 453 22.86 6.39 2.33
CA SER A 453 23.33 5.13 1.77
C SER A 453 22.53 3.97 2.33
N HIS A 454 22.13 3.03 1.48
CA HIS A 454 21.44 1.81 1.90
C HIS A 454 22.44 0.69 2.22
N ASP A 455 22.09 -0.10 3.23
CA ASP A 455 22.76 -1.35 3.61
C ASP A 455 21.70 -2.35 4.10
N SER A 456 21.88 -3.63 3.81
CA SER A 456 20.92 -4.67 4.23
C SER A 456 20.81 -4.80 5.75
N ALA A 457 21.86 -4.46 6.50
CA ALA A 457 21.82 -4.43 7.96
C ALA A 457 20.92 -3.29 8.50
N LEU A 458 20.77 -2.19 7.75
CA LEU A 458 19.82 -1.13 8.10
C LEU A 458 18.37 -1.65 8.12
N ASP A 459 18.03 -2.58 7.23
CA ASP A 459 16.69 -3.17 7.20
C ASP A 459 16.39 -3.99 8.47
N LEU A 460 17.43 -4.59 9.10
CA LEU A 460 17.28 -5.25 10.40
C LEU A 460 16.97 -4.26 11.51
N VAL A 461 17.65 -3.09 11.50
CA VAL A 461 17.38 -2.01 12.48
C VAL A 461 15.97 -1.46 12.31
N ILE A 462 15.53 -1.23 11.06
CA ILE A 462 14.18 -0.76 10.74
C ILE A 462 13.12 -1.79 11.18
N GLY A 463 13.38 -3.08 10.96
CA GLY A 463 12.49 -4.15 11.43
C GLY A 463 12.34 -4.16 12.96
N GLU A 464 13.43 -3.88 13.69
CA GLU A 464 13.40 -3.78 15.16
C GLU A 464 12.61 -2.56 15.63
N LEU A 465 12.64 -1.43 14.91
CA LEU A 465 11.76 -0.29 15.18
C LEU A 465 10.29 -0.65 15.03
N GLY A 466 9.94 -1.42 13.99
CA GLY A 466 8.58 -1.93 13.80
C GLY A 466 8.09 -2.77 14.98
N ASN A 467 8.95 -3.65 15.53
CA ASN A 467 8.65 -4.43 16.73
C ASN A 467 8.38 -3.55 17.97
N ARG A 468 8.95 -2.35 18.00
CA ARG A 468 8.74 -1.35 19.07
C ARG A 468 7.59 -0.38 18.78
N GLY A 469 6.82 -0.61 17.72
CA GLY A 469 5.64 0.19 17.34
C GLY A 469 5.94 1.48 16.62
N PHE A 470 7.15 1.68 16.09
CA PHE A 470 7.51 2.86 15.30
C PHE A 470 7.58 2.54 13.80
N THR A 471 7.08 3.46 13.00
CA THR A 471 7.23 3.42 11.55
C THR A 471 8.51 4.13 11.13
N ALA A 472 9.30 3.49 10.27
CA ALA A 472 10.51 4.10 9.72
C ALA A 472 10.51 4.02 8.19
N ARG A 473 10.95 5.09 7.55
CA ARG A 473 11.09 5.18 6.11
C ARG A 473 12.56 5.33 5.73
N SER A 474 13.05 4.47 4.84
CA SER A 474 14.39 4.55 4.28
C SER A 474 14.34 4.94 2.81
N VAL A 475 15.07 5.99 2.43
CA VAL A 475 15.20 6.46 1.05
C VAL A 475 16.68 6.45 0.64
N ALA A 476 17.02 5.59 -0.31
CA ALA A 476 18.39 5.40 -0.80
C ALA A 476 18.79 6.51 -1.79
N ILE A 477 19.47 7.56 -1.31
CA ILE A 477 19.95 8.72 -2.10
C ILE A 477 21.48 8.89 -2.09
N GLY A 478 22.16 7.96 -1.45
CA GLY A 478 23.62 8.01 -1.24
C GLY A 478 24.05 8.93 -0.10
N SER A 479 25.28 8.74 0.40
CA SER A 479 25.78 9.45 1.59
C SER A 479 25.74 10.98 1.44
N LEU A 480 26.20 11.54 0.32
CA LEU A 480 26.18 12.99 0.10
C LEU A 480 24.77 13.55 -0.01
N GLY A 481 23.86 12.81 -0.66
CA GLY A 481 22.46 13.17 -0.73
C GLY A 481 21.80 13.18 0.65
N GLY A 482 22.12 12.20 1.49
CA GLY A 482 21.64 12.10 2.88
C GLY A 482 22.12 13.26 3.75
N VAL A 483 23.39 13.63 3.68
CA VAL A 483 23.94 14.80 4.39
C VAL A 483 23.19 16.06 3.99
N ALA A 484 23.01 16.29 2.69
CA ALA A 484 22.29 17.46 2.20
C ALA A 484 20.81 17.48 2.62
N ALA A 485 20.13 16.32 2.62
CA ALA A 485 18.75 16.20 3.11
C ALA A 485 18.65 16.48 4.61
N LEU A 486 19.60 16.00 5.39
CA LEU A 486 19.68 16.24 6.83
C LEU A 486 19.83 17.74 7.14
N GLU A 487 20.68 18.44 6.39
CA GLU A 487 20.89 19.89 6.52
C GLU A 487 19.64 20.71 6.20
N ARG A 488 18.85 20.28 5.22
CA ARG A 488 17.57 20.91 4.91
C ARG A 488 16.43 20.52 5.86
N GLY A 489 16.69 19.60 6.82
CA GLY A 489 15.70 19.13 7.77
C GLY A 489 14.66 18.14 7.20
N GLU A 490 14.96 17.53 6.07
CA GLU A 490 14.08 16.59 5.34
C GLU A 490 14.16 15.16 5.87
N CYS A 491 15.15 14.84 6.71
CA CYS A 491 15.25 13.54 7.37
C CYS A 491 15.75 13.70 8.82
N ASP A 492 15.59 12.63 9.59
CA ASP A 492 16.01 12.57 10.99
C ASP A 492 17.47 12.10 11.12
N LEU A 493 17.85 11.18 10.25
CA LEU A 493 19.23 10.66 10.21
C LEU A 493 19.64 10.28 8.78
N ALA A 494 20.94 10.34 8.53
CA ALA A 494 21.57 9.96 7.28
C ALA A 494 22.65 8.90 7.49
N PRO A 495 22.48 7.69 6.94
CA PRO A 495 23.55 6.70 6.87
C PRO A 495 24.64 7.17 5.91
N VAL A 496 25.90 7.16 6.38
CA VAL A 496 27.04 7.69 5.66
C VAL A 496 28.27 6.75 5.72
N HIS A 497 29.07 6.76 4.65
CA HIS A 497 30.35 6.04 4.57
C HIS A 497 31.34 6.82 3.68
N LEU A 498 31.69 8.04 4.11
CA LEU A 498 32.54 8.95 3.36
C LEU A 498 33.93 9.05 4.01
N ILE A 499 34.94 8.72 3.24
CA ILE A 499 36.35 8.89 3.68
C ILE A 499 36.74 10.36 3.61
N ASP A 500 37.35 10.87 4.67
CA ASP A 500 38.00 12.19 4.65
C ASP A 500 39.32 12.09 3.87
N PRO A 501 39.48 12.83 2.78
CA PRO A 501 40.71 12.77 1.99
C PRO A 501 42.00 13.24 2.74
N ARG A 502 41.84 14.03 3.82
CA ARG A 502 42.94 14.60 4.60
C ARG A 502 43.41 13.67 5.70
N SER A 503 42.49 13.12 6.48
CA SER A 503 42.78 12.26 7.62
C SER A 503 42.80 10.77 7.28
N GLY A 504 42.13 10.36 6.19
CA GLY A 504 41.89 8.96 5.85
C GLY A 504 40.83 8.28 6.72
N LEU A 505 40.22 9.00 7.65
CA LEU A 505 39.19 8.47 8.54
C LEU A 505 37.77 8.60 7.92
N TYR A 506 36.89 7.67 8.28
CA TYR A 506 35.52 7.70 7.79
C TYR A 506 34.66 8.68 8.62
N ASN A 507 33.83 9.48 7.93
CA ASN A 507 32.71 10.27 8.41
C ASN A 507 33.03 11.38 9.43
N VAL A 508 34.21 11.43 10.04
CA VAL A 508 34.59 12.40 11.11
C VAL A 508 34.50 13.86 10.66
N HIS A 509 34.77 14.14 9.39
CA HIS A 509 34.70 15.47 8.80
C HIS A 509 33.25 16.00 8.64
N LEU A 510 32.26 15.14 8.85
CA LEU A 510 30.85 15.49 8.78
C LEU A 510 30.31 16.03 10.12
N GLN A 511 31.04 15.79 11.22
CA GLN A 511 30.69 16.31 12.53
C GLN A 511 30.83 17.84 12.55
N ARG A 512 29.76 18.52 12.94
CA ARG A 512 29.71 19.97 13.07
C ARG A 512 28.55 20.38 13.99
N PRO A 513 28.49 21.63 14.47
CA PRO A 513 27.39 22.09 15.36
C PRO A 513 26.01 21.73 14.81
N GLY A 514 25.18 21.13 15.66
CA GLY A 514 23.83 20.67 15.31
C GLY A 514 23.74 19.29 14.65
N LEU A 515 24.89 18.66 14.30
CA LEU A 515 24.95 17.30 13.75
C LEU A 515 25.81 16.38 14.62
N ILE A 516 25.29 15.21 14.95
CA ILE A 516 25.93 14.20 15.76
C ILE A 516 26.20 12.97 14.90
N LEU A 517 27.41 12.42 15.01
CA LEU A 517 27.79 11.17 14.35
C LEU A 517 27.68 10.01 15.36
N GLU A 518 26.76 9.09 15.10
CA GLU A 518 26.60 7.84 15.86
C GLU A 518 27.24 6.69 15.09
N LYS A 519 28.00 5.87 15.80
CA LYS A 519 28.70 4.73 15.23
C LYS A 519 27.73 3.62 14.83
N GLY A 520 27.89 3.11 13.64
CA GLY A 520 27.18 1.94 13.14
C GLY A 520 28.06 0.68 13.14
N TRP A 521 28.46 0.21 11.97
CA TRP A 521 29.24 -1.02 11.81
C TRP A 521 30.29 -0.90 10.70
N SER A 522 31.27 -1.78 10.77
CA SER A 522 32.28 -1.94 9.72
C SER A 522 31.82 -2.99 8.71
N ARG A 523 32.14 -2.78 7.45
CA ARG A 523 31.91 -3.73 6.36
C ARG A 523 33.08 -3.75 5.41
N MET A 524 33.34 -4.92 4.77
CA MET A 524 34.48 -5.10 3.89
C MET A 524 34.09 -4.81 2.44
N GLN A 525 34.78 -3.88 1.79
CA GLN A 525 34.73 -3.70 0.34
C GLN A 525 35.75 -4.61 -0.34
N GLY A 526 35.38 -5.18 -1.49
CA GLY A 526 36.25 -6.08 -2.22
C GLY A 526 35.90 -6.21 -3.70
N PHE A 527 36.78 -6.84 -4.41
CA PHE A 527 36.65 -7.23 -5.79
C PHE A 527 35.72 -8.46 -5.87
N VAL A 528 34.65 -8.37 -6.65
CA VAL A 528 33.66 -9.45 -6.83
C VAL A 528 33.72 -9.97 -8.25
N TYR A 529 33.62 -11.30 -8.40
CA TYR A 529 33.65 -12.01 -9.67
C TYR A 529 32.91 -13.36 -9.56
N ARG A 530 32.64 -14.02 -10.69
CA ARG A 530 32.03 -15.34 -10.68
C ARG A 530 32.96 -16.41 -10.16
N LEU A 531 32.51 -17.31 -9.28
CA LEU A 531 33.29 -18.37 -8.65
C LEU A 531 34.11 -19.23 -9.62
N HIS A 532 33.65 -19.39 -10.85
CA HIS A 532 34.29 -20.24 -11.86
C HIS A 532 35.26 -19.47 -12.80
N ASP A 533 35.48 -18.17 -12.57
CA ASP A 533 36.37 -17.38 -13.39
C ASP A 533 37.82 -17.61 -12.98
N GLN A 534 38.53 -18.44 -13.75
CA GLN A 534 39.91 -18.85 -13.48
C GLN A 534 40.92 -17.71 -13.57
N ARG A 535 40.57 -16.59 -14.22
CA ARG A 535 41.46 -15.41 -14.33
C ARG A 535 41.87 -14.87 -12.96
N PHE A 536 40.95 -14.99 -11.98
CA PHE A 536 41.11 -14.39 -10.67
C PHE A 536 41.30 -15.43 -9.54
N ALA A 537 41.33 -16.71 -9.87
CA ALA A 537 41.48 -17.78 -8.88
C ALA A 537 42.83 -17.69 -8.18
N GLY A 538 42.83 -17.64 -6.83
CA GLY A 538 44.06 -17.55 -6.01
C GLY A 538 44.77 -16.20 -6.01
N CYS A 539 44.21 -15.17 -6.67
CA CYS A 539 44.76 -13.83 -6.69
C CYS A 539 44.45 -13.03 -5.41
N CYS A 540 45.28 -12.07 -5.07
CA CYS A 540 44.87 -10.97 -4.22
C CYS A 540 44.08 -9.91 -5.04
N ALA A 541 43.40 -8.99 -4.37
CA ALA A 541 42.59 -7.99 -5.06
C ALA A 541 43.40 -7.09 -6.01
N ALA A 542 44.63 -6.72 -5.62
CA ALA A 542 45.50 -5.88 -6.44
C ALA A 542 45.93 -6.58 -7.74
N ASP A 543 46.25 -7.88 -7.67
CA ASP A 543 46.57 -8.68 -8.84
C ASP A 543 45.37 -8.91 -9.73
N ALA A 544 44.22 -9.18 -9.15
CA ALA A 544 42.94 -9.33 -9.89
C ALA A 544 42.59 -8.05 -10.68
N ILE A 545 42.74 -6.88 -10.07
CA ILE A 545 42.53 -5.59 -10.75
C ILE A 545 43.53 -5.43 -11.90
N ARG A 546 44.81 -5.73 -11.68
CA ARG A 546 45.86 -5.64 -12.71
C ARG A 546 45.56 -6.57 -13.89
N ILE A 547 45.12 -7.80 -13.62
CA ILE A 547 44.75 -8.77 -14.65
C ILE A 547 43.53 -8.27 -15.42
N ALA A 548 42.52 -7.77 -14.72
CA ALA A 548 41.31 -7.24 -15.33
C ALA A 548 41.56 -6.00 -16.21
N LEU A 549 42.49 -5.14 -15.82
CA LEU A 549 42.89 -3.96 -16.59
C LEU A 549 43.75 -4.30 -17.83
N ALA A 550 44.49 -5.41 -17.80
CA ALA A 550 45.29 -5.88 -18.92
C ALA A 550 44.45 -6.55 -20.01
N ASP A 551 43.29 -7.09 -19.68
CA ASP A 551 42.37 -7.77 -20.59
C ASP A 551 41.27 -6.79 -21.07
N LYS A 552 41.34 -6.42 -22.35
CA LYS A 552 40.36 -5.48 -22.97
C LYS A 552 38.93 -6.04 -23.05
N ASP A 553 38.79 -7.36 -23.02
CA ASP A 553 37.51 -8.05 -23.10
C ASP A 553 36.89 -8.30 -21.71
N CYS A 554 37.65 -8.01 -20.65
CA CYS A 554 37.23 -8.14 -19.26
C CYS A 554 36.36 -6.93 -18.86
N LEU A 555 35.01 -7.14 -18.84
CA LEU A 555 34.06 -6.09 -18.59
C LEU A 555 33.90 -5.78 -17.10
N MET A 556 34.06 -4.52 -16.76
CA MET A 556 33.79 -4.00 -15.42
C MET A 556 32.31 -3.56 -15.28
N VAL A 557 31.78 -3.64 -14.07
CA VAL A 557 30.61 -2.86 -13.62
C VAL A 557 31.06 -1.92 -12.51
N ASN A 558 30.78 -0.63 -12.70
CA ASN A 558 31.19 0.45 -11.81
C ASN A 558 30.09 0.79 -10.78
N ARG A 559 30.20 1.91 -10.11
CA ARG A 559 29.20 2.52 -9.23
C ARG A 559 28.88 3.94 -9.69
N ASN A 560 27.69 4.43 -9.33
CA ASN A 560 27.30 5.82 -9.59
C ASN A 560 28.22 6.84 -8.91
N MET A 561 28.36 8.02 -9.51
CA MET A 561 29.32 9.07 -9.11
C MET A 561 29.17 9.56 -7.66
N ALA A 562 27.97 9.50 -7.09
CA ALA A 562 27.70 9.96 -5.72
C ALA A 562 27.98 8.90 -4.64
N SER A 563 28.53 7.73 -4.96
CA SER A 563 28.80 6.66 -3.98
C SER A 563 30.24 6.70 -3.47
N GLY A 564 30.42 6.44 -2.15
CA GLY A 564 31.75 6.33 -1.54
C GLY A 564 32.62 5.24 -2.20
N THR A 565 32.00 4.11 -2.58
CA THR A 565 32.65 3.03 -3.31
C THR A 565 33.22 3.49 -4.67
N ARG A 566 32.55 4.46 -5.32
CA ARG A 566 33.07 5.02 -6.58
C ARG A 566 34.39 5.75 -6.38
N LEU A 567 34.57 6.47 -5.29
CA LEU A 567 35.84 7.15 -4.95
C LEU A 567 36.94 6.12 -4.75
N LEU A 568 36.65 4.98 -4.10
CA LEU A 568 37.59 3.88 -3.97
C LEU A 568 37.96 3.30 -5.35
N ILE A 569 36.96 3.02 -6.20
CA ILE A 569 37.17 2.49 -7.55
C ILE A 569 38.10 3.43 -8.37
N ASP A 570 37.77 4.72 -8.41
CA ASP A 570 38.54 5.68 -9.21
C ASP A 570 40.02 5.79 -8.71
N ARG A 571 40.24 5.66 -7.39
CA ARG A 571 41.60 5.57 -6.81
C ARG A 571 42.34 4.29 -7.24
N LEU A 572 41.67 3.14 -7.17
CA LEU A 572 42.26 1.85 -7.57
C LEU A 572 42.57 1.79 -9.07
N LEU A 573 41.76 2.45 -9.89
CA LEU A 573 41.96 2.50 -11.34
C LEU A 573 43.07 3.50 -11.78
N GLY A 574 43.50 4.42 -10.91
CA GLY A 574 44.52 5.39 -11.20
C GLY A 574 44.29 6.22 -12.47
N GLY A 575 43.02 6.54 -12.77
CA GLY A 575 42.64 7.27 -13.97
C GLY A 575 42.34 6.41 -15.20
N THR A 576 42.62 5.10 -15.14
CA THR A 576 42.27 4.15 -16.20
C THR A 576 40.79 3.95 -16.29
N ARG A 577 40.24 3.83 -17.51
CA ARG A 577 38.80 3.55 -17.76
C ARG A 577 38.65 2.24 -18.53
N PRO A 578 38.56 1.10 -17.83
CA PRO A 578 38.37 -0.20 -18.48
C PRO A 578 37.04 -0.32 -19.22
N ALA A 579 36.93 -1.35 -20.05
CA ALA A 579 35.65 -1.69 -20.70
C ALA A 579 34.56 -1.88 -19.63
N GLY A 580 33.40 -1.30 -19.85
CA GLY A 580 32.27 -1.31 -18.89
C GLY A 580 32.28 -0.23 -17.79
N TYR A 581 33.32 0.63 -17.71
CA TYR A 581 33.44 1.72 -16.72
C TYR A 581 32.20 2.64 -16.68
N SER A 582 31.54 2.84 -17.82
CA SER A 582 30.33 3.65 -17.92
C SER A 582 29.06 2.97 -17.42
N ASN A 583 29.10 1.68 -17.10
CA ASN A 583 28.00 0.95 -16.49
C ASN A 583 27.97 1.24 -14.98
N GLN A 584 27.04 2.09 -14.52
CA GLN A 584 27.06 2.71 -13.20
C GLN A 584 25.79 2.45 -12.39
N PRO A 585 25.50 1.22 -11.95
CA PRO A 585 24.37 0.93 -11.09
C PRO A 585 24.47 1.62 -9.72
N ARG A 586 23.31 1.83 -9.09
CA ARG A 586 23.21 2.62 -7.85
C ARG A 586 23.43 1.84 -6.56
N SER A 587 23.42 0.50 -6.59
CA SER A 587 23.57 -0.33 -5.40
C SER A 587 24.64 -1.41 -5.56
N HIS A 588 25.14 -1.95 -4.44
CA HIS A 588 26.04 -3.11 -4.43
C HIS A 588 25.37 -4.35 -5.01
N ASN A 589 24.06 -4.55 -4.70
CA ASN A 589 23.27 -5.64 -5.25
C ASN A 589 23.18 -5.59 -6.78
N ALA A 590 23.01 -4.42 -7.37
CA ALA A 590 22.98 -4.27 -8.82
C ALA A 590 24.35 -4.52 -9.49
N VAL A 591 25.46 -4.25 -8.78
CA VAL A 591 26.81 -4.65 -9.19
C VAL A 591 26.92 -6.18 -9.20
N ALA A 592 26.57 -6.83 -8.09
CA ALA A 592 26.60 -8.28 -7.96
C ALA A 592 25.69 -8.97 -8.99
N ALA A 593 24.48 -8.45 -9.20
CA ALA A 593 23.56 -8.94 -10.22
C ALA A 593 24.15 -8.86 -11.63
N ALA A 594 24.84 -7.77 -11.96
CA ALA A 594 25.52 -7.65 -13.27
C ALA A 594 26.62 -8.70 -13.47
N VAL A 595 27.38 -9.01 -12.41
CA VAL A 595 28.43 -10.02 -12.45
C VAL A 595 27.86 -11.42 -12.55
N ILE A 596 26.89 -11.80 -11.70
CA ILE A 596 26.33 -13.16 -11.71
C ILE A 596 25.57 -13.46 -13.02
N GLN A 597 24.94 -12.47 -13.60
CA GLN A 597 24.21 -12.57 -14.88
C GLN A 597 25.14 -12.54 -16.10
N GLY A 598 26.47 -12.39 -15.93
CA GLY A 598 27.42 -12.35 -17.03
C GLY A 598 27.38 -11.06 -17.86
N ARG A 599 26.72 -10.00 -17.39
CA ARG A 599 26.73 -8.68 -18.04
C ARG A 599 28.01 -7.90 -17.75
N ALA A 600 28.74 -8.30 -16.74
CA ALA A 600 30.09 -7.86 -16.41
C ALA A 600 30.86 -9.06 -15.86
N ASP A 601 32.20 -8.97 -15.89
CA ASP A 601 33.08 -10.00 -15.34
C ASP A 601 33.42 -9.72 -13.88
N TRP A 602 33.58 -8.43 -13.55
CA TRP A 602 33.95 -8.00 -12.21
C TRP A 602 33.37 -6.65 -11.80
N GLY A 603 33.46 -6.37 -10.52
CA GLY A 603 33.10 -5.08 -9.93
C GLY A 603 33.63 -4.95 -8.51
N ILE A 604 33.30 -3.83 -7.85
CA ILE A 604 33.58 -3.63 -6.42
C ILE A 604 32.24 -3.60 -5.66
N ALA A 605 32.15 -4.49 -4.67
CA ALA A 605 30.97 -4.58 -3.80
C ALA A 605 31.39 -4.90 -2.36
N ILE A 606 30.41 -4.96 -1.46
CA ILE A 606 30.63 -5.39 -0.07
C ILE A 606 30.49 -6.92 0.07
N ARG A 607 31.17 -7.49 1.06
CA ARG A 607 31.23 -8.95 1.29
C ARG A 607 29.83 -9.56 1.46
N SER A 608 28.97 -8.95 2.24
CA SER A 608 27.60 -9.44 2.48
C SER A 608 26.81 -9.63 1.18
N VAL A 609 26.97 -8.71 0.23
CA VAL A 609 26.33 -8.79 -1.08
C VAL A 609 26.97 -9.87 -1.95
N ALA A 610 28.30 -10.00 -1.94
CA ALA A 610 28.97 -11.09 -2.66
C ALA A 610 28.48 -12.46 -2.18
N ASN A 611 28.36 -12.66 -0.87
CA ASN A 611 27.84 -13.89 -0.27
C ASN A 611 26.38 -14.16 -0.68
N LEU A 612 25.53 -13.12 -0.64
CA LEU A 612 24.11 -13.22 -1.03
C LEU A 612 23.94 -13.73 -2.47
N TYR A 613 24.81 -13.27 -3.38
CA TYR A 613 24.77 -13.64 -4.79
C TYR A 613 25.65 -14.85 -5.16
N GLY A 614 26.31 -15.48 -4.19
CA GLY A 614 27.22 -16.60 -4.44
C GLY A 614 28.41 -16.25 -5.31
N LEU A 615 28.95 -15.04 -5.17
CA LEU A 615 30.11 -14.56 -5.90
C LEU A 615 31.40 -14.79 -5.09
N ALA A 616 32.52 -14.97 -5.80
CA ALA A 616 33.84 -14.91 -5.20
C ALA A 616 34.17 -13.48 -4.78
N PHE A 617 34.96 -13.34 -3.70
CA PHE A 617 35.26 -12.07 -3.07
C PHE A 617 36.76 -11.97 -2.67
N LEU A 618 37.42 -10.93 -3.14
CA LEU A 618 38.81 -10.60 -2.72
C LEU A 618 38.74 -9.29 -1.93
N PRO A 619 39.13 -9.29 -0.64
CA PRO A 619 39.04 -8.12 0.22
C PRO A 619 39.99 -7.01 -0.24
N ILE A 620 39.54 -5.75 -0.16
CA ILE A 620 40.34 -4.56 -0.50
C ILE A 620 40.55 -3.70 0.73
N THR A 621 39.47 -3.20 1.32
CA THR A 621 39.54 -2.28 2.47
C THR A 621 38.27 -2.34 3.30
N PRO A 622 38.38 -2.26 4.63
CA PRO A 622 37.22 -2.02 5.46
C PRO A 622 36.66 -0.60 5.22
N GLU A 623 35.36 -0.46 5.36
CA GLU A 623 34.72 0.84 5.35
C GLU A 623 33.79 0.95 6.55
N GLN A 624 33.71 2.15 7.13
CA GLN A 624 32.85 2.42 8.28
C GLN A 624 31.52 3.02 7.81
N TYR A 625 30.41 2.38 8.20
CA TYR A 625 29.05 2.81 7.94
C TYR A 625 28.46 3.34 9.23
N ASP A 626 28.27 4.67 9.30
CA ASP A 626 27.81 5.38 10.48
C ASP A 626 26.53 6.15 10.18
N PHE A 627 25.95 6.76 11.22
CA PHE A 627 24.72 7.52 11.17
C PHE A 627 24.93 8.96 11.59
N LEU A 628 24.75 9.89 10.66
CA LEU A 628 24.71 11.31 10.96
C LEU A 628 23.29 11.69 11.30
N LEU A 629 23.03 12.34 12.44
CA LEU A 629 21.71 12.72 12.91
C LEU A 629 21.69 14.19 13.36
N ARG A 630 20.52 14.80 13.35
CA ARG A 630 20.29 16.14 13.90
C ARG A 630 20.21 16.10 15.40
N GLU A 631 20.95 16.98 16.06
CA GLU A 631 20.99 17.07 17.53
C GLU A 631 19.61 17.41 18.11
N ASP A 632 18.86 18.33 17.48
CA ASP A 632 17.53 18.75 17.90
C ASP A 632 16.47 17.63 17.80
N ARG A 633 16.74 16.58 17.02
CA ARG A 633 15.84 15.43 16.85
C ARG A 633 16.26 14.20 17.65
N ARG A 634 17.40 14.25 18.35
CA ARG A 634 17.95 13.12 19.10
C ARG A 634 16.98 12.56 20.14
N ASN A 635 16.23 13.45 20.81
CA ASN A 635 15.31 13.06 21.91
C ASN A 635 13.91 12.64 21.44
N ARG A 636 13.65 12.57 20.13
CA ARG A 636 12.37 12.03 19.62
C ARG A 636 12.24 10.54 19.97
N PRO A 637 11.04 10.04 20.35
CA PRO A 637 10.87 8.65 20.76
C PRO A 637 11.37 7.62 19.73
N ALA A 638 11.07 7.82 18.45
CA ALA A 638 11.52 6.93 17.38
C ALA A 638 13.05 6.94 17.19
N MET A 639 13.72 8.11 17.37
CA MET A 639 15.17 8.21 17.33
C MET A 639 15.81 7.51 18.54
N GLN A 640 15.27 7.67 19.72
CA GLN A 640 15.74 6.94 20.91
C GLN A 640 15.57 5.43 20.74
N ALA A 641 14.47 4.97 20.16
CA ALA A 641 14.26 3.57 19.83
C ALA A 641 15.29 3.06 18.81
N PHE A 642 15.65 3.89 17.79
CA PHE A 642 16.71 3.58 16.82
C PHE A 642 18.08 3.42 17.50
N LEU A 643 18.48 4.38 18.33
CA LEU A 643 19.73 4.33 19.06
C LEU A 643 19.80 3.14 20.04
N ALA A 644 18.71 2.85 20.72
CA ALA A 644 18.60 1.66 21.57
C ALA A 644 18.68 0.35 20.78
N ALA A 645 18.11 0.32 19.57
CA ALA A 645 18.23 -0.84 18.67
C ALA A 645 19.70 -1.05 18.23
N LEU A 646 20.40 0.01 17.83
CA LEU A 646 21.85 -0.06 17.52
C LEU A 646 22.68 -0.56 18.70
N GLY A 647 22.31 -0.24 19.93
CA GLY A 647 22.93 -0.70 21.17
C GLY A 647 22.64 -2.15 21.54
N SER A 648 21.64 -2.80 20.91
CA SER A 648 21.20 -4.16 21.27
C SER A 648 22.25 -5.21 20.86
N GLU A 649 22.66 -6.05 21.82
CA GLU A 649 23.59 -7.17 21.55
C GLU A 649 23.01 -8.20 20.57
N GLU A 650 21.72 -8.46 20.65
CA GLU A 650 21.04 -9.38 19.74
C GLU A 650 21.08 -8.86 18.32
N LEU A 651 20.74 -7.57 18.10
CA LEU A 651 20.80 -6.96 16.79
C LEU A 651 22.22 -6.90 16.24
N ARG A 652 23.21 -6.57 17.09
CA ARG A 652 24.63 -6.59 16.73
C ARG A 652 25.07 -7.98 16.25
N ARG A 653 24.69 -9.05 16.96
CA ARG A 653 24.98 -10.43 16.50
C ARG A 653 24.33 -10.75 15.17
N ARG A 654 23.10 -10.31 14.93
CA ARG A 654 22.41 -10.50 13.63
C ARG A 654 23.09 -9.73 12.51
N ILE A 655 23.52 -8.50 12.76
CA ILE A 655 24.28 -7.69 11.80
C ILE A 655 25.64 -8.35 11.48
N GLN A 656 26.38 -8.80 12.48
CA GLN A 656 27.63 -9.53 12.30
C GLN A 656 27.44 -10.80 11.46
N ALA A 657 26.38 -11.54 11.67
CA ALA A 657 26.06 -12.73 10.87
C ALA A 657 25.82 -12.41 9.39
N THR A 658 25.29 -11.23 9.06
CA THR A 658 25.08 -10.81 7.67
C THR A 658 26.37 -10.27 7.02
N HIS A 659 27.27 -9.64 7.78
CA HIS A 659 28.51 -9.04 7.28
C HIS A 659 29.72 -9.97 7.40
N MET A 660 29.59 -11.07 8.16
CA MET A 660 30.56 -12.13 8.44
C MET A 660 32.04 -11.78 8.13
N GLU A 661 32.75 -11.21 9.11
CA GLU A 661 34.13 -11.52 9.38
C GLU A 661 34.26 -12.17 10.76
N PRO A 662 34.78 -13.39 10.89
CA PRO A 662 35.12 -13.93 12.19
C PRO A 662 36.22 -13.05 12.78
N GLY A 663 35.94 -12.25 13.78
CA GLY A 663 36.94 -11.59 14.59
C GLY A 663 37.06 -10.06 14.53
N SER A 664 36.32 -9.34 13.69
CA SER A 664 36.25 -7.87 13.80
C SER A 664 35.17 -7.49 14.83
N GLY A 665 35.59 -7.33 16.06
CA GLY A 665 34.70 -6.76 17.08
C GLY A 665 34.19 -5.38 16.64
N ILE A 666 32.93 -5.14 16.86
CA ILE A 666 32.37 -3.79 16.86
C ILE A 666 32.85 -3.20 18.20
N GLU A 667 33.98 -2.44 18.21
CA GLU A 667 34.39 -1.59 19.32
C GLU A 667 33.56 -0.28 19.35
#